data_eb2f7af2f3b07fb29ada6d25153614b9
#
_entry.id   eb2f7af2f3b07fb29ada6d25153614b9
#
_cell.length_a   1.000
_cell.length_b   1.000
_cell.length_c   1.000
_cell.angle_alpha   90.00
_cell.angle_beta   90.00
_cell.angle_gamma   90.00
#
_symmetry.space_group_name_H-M   'P 1'
#
loop_
_entity.id
_entity.type
_entity.pdbx_description
1 polymer ?
#
loop_
_entity_poly.entity_id
_entity_poly.type
_entity_poly.pdbx_seq_one_letter_code
_entity_poly.pdbx_strand_id
1 'polypeptide(L)'
;MRAIQSSAFKVLAVLIFIGVIAAGMISLQRSHVESSATAVENVYDYYNIIDSASVEKKSADELFSLYRKSGVTSLAVYDETPEKLVNHDYLRIYRGSEFAFRNPTAQGISDSKIYIQPVLNAEGNAYFKETKEYLSLLMSSDDVRSFDVNGVETLEVNAVYNKFMQMELGIYAETVKNAASHGFYVVLRPGNEAHVTKDYVDLFLKKLDASDRVSAVIFQGKEVLGYKEYVNYLSHELSRRHIPIALIEAQNQLGFEKQSGNLDMAVSSDYQVVRLYAMSKDELIKLDPKEAASRYYISDIERNIRMNLFPSFKFPLDGMTLSETNASYIADVSSRLEGHGFTVGKASVMESYFPPSILRSIAMAGALSLVVMTTLLLFPPLGRYVWVLEILGLAVTQGLFWGLHSLMVLQLLALGAAVCTPVVVVSLFLNYCLKRKDKAFAEIGWGKLFVESLLILWISGILSLAGAAFVSGLLGDIRFLLEMQIFRGVKLTFVLPLLLISIVYIQKFPFFGQTVSSDKDFIRFVKKFCGVQIRLGLLVGLGILAVVGYVFIGRSGNNGAPVPGFEIALRRFLENVMYARPREKEFLFGHPAVLLAMTALYRKWPQILHYFLIVAVTIGQGSMVETFAHMRSPYVLSFIRGLDGLAAGSLSMIAALIGVMILVRLTRFFGERYGKL
;
A
#
# COMPACT_ATOMS: atom_id res chain seq x y z
N MET A 1 -20.45 -13.04 42.25
CA MET A 1 -19.68 -12.28 41.23
C MET A 1 -18.75 -13.14 40.42
N ARG A 2 -17.76 -13.87 40.96
CA ARG A 2 -16.80 -14.69 40.17
C ARG A 2 -17.45 -15.71 39.20
N ALA A 3 -18.55 -16.37 39.60
CA ALA A 3 -19.26 -17.33 38.77
C ALA A 3 -20.00 -16.66 37.59
N ILE A 4 -20.65 -15.52 37.82
CA ILE A 4 -21.33 -14.74 36.77
C ILE A 4 -20.30 -14.18 35.76
N GLN A 5 -19.18 -13.67 36.26
CA GLN A 5 -18.06 -13.25 35.36
C GLN A 5 -17.53 -14.42 34.54
N SER A 6 -17.34 -15.60 35.13
CA SER A 6 -16.88 -16.79 34.40
C SER A 6 -17.85 -17.21 33.29
N SER A 7 -19.16 -17.14 33.54
CA SER A 7 -20.21 -17.45 32.56
C SER A 7 -20.23 -16.41 31.42
N ALA A 8 -20.18 -15.11 31.73
CA ALA A 8 -20.15 -14.03 30.75
C ALA A 8 -18.93 -14.12 29.83
N PHE A 9 -17.73 -14.37 30.40
CA PHE A 9 -16.53 -14.56 29.59
C PHE A 9 -16.63 -15.73 28.59
N LYS A 10 -17.31 -16.83 28.99
CA LYS A 10 -17.55 -17.96 28.09
C LYS A 10 -18.46 -17.59 26.93
N VAL A 11 -19.54 -16.85 27.20
CA VAL A 11 -20.48 -16.40 26.16
C VAL A 11 -19.80 -15.41 25.22
N LEU A 12 -19.07 -14.40 25.72
CA LEU A 12 -18.31 -13.49 24.91
C LEU A 12 -17.28 -14.23 24.02
N ALA A 13 -16.60 -15.25 24.56
CA ALA A 13 -15.67 -16.07 23.79
C ALA A 13 -16.37 -16.83 22.66
N VAL A 14 -17.59 -17.33 22.87
CA VAL A 14 -18.40 -17.96 21.82
C VAL A 14 -18.80 -16.95 20.74
N LEU A 15 -19.24 -15.74 21.13
CA LEU A 15 -19.58 -14.67 20.19
C LEU A 15 -18.35 -14.24 19.37
N ILE A 16 -17.18 -14.09 20.01
CA ILE A 16 -15.91 -13.83 19.33
C ILE A 16 -15.61 -14.94 18.33
N PHE A 17 -15.75 -16.21 18.72
CA PHE A 17 -15.47 -17.35 17.85
C PHE A 17 -16.39 -17.38 16.62
N ILE A 18 -17.70 -17.16 16.80
CA ILE A 18 -18.66 -17.07 15.69
C ILE A 18 -18.32 -15.88 14.80
N GLY A 19 -17.96 -14.73 15.39
CA GLY A 19 -17.52 -13.54 14.65
C GLY A 19 -16.25 -13.77 13.84
N VAL A 20 -15.26 -14.49 14.39
CA VAL A 20 -14.03 -14.87 13.69
C VAL A 20 -14.35 -15.76 12.47
N ILE A 21 -15.28 -16.72 12.62
CA ILE A 21 -15.70 -17.55 11.48
C ILE A 21 -16.32 -16.66 10.37
N ALA A 22 -17.25 -15.78 10.73
CA ALA A 22 -17.86 -14.87 9.75
C ALA A 22 -16.83 -13.96 9.08
N ALA A 23 -15.93 -13.35 9.86
CA ALA A 23 -14.83 -12.52 9.34
C ALA A 23 -13.86 -13.32 8.46
N GLY A 24 -13.56 -14.56 8.84
CA GLY A 24 -12.76 -15.50 8.04
C GLY A 24 -13.41 -15.85 6.71
N MET A 25 -14.72 -16.10 6.69
CA MET A 25 -15.48 -16.34 5.44
C MET A 25 -15.40 -15.13 4.50
N ILE A 26 -15.56 -13.91 5.01
CA ILE A 26 -15.40 -12.68 4.23
C ILE A 26 -13.97 -12.58 3.70
N SER A 27 -12.97 -12.85 4.54
CA SER A 27 -11.55 -12.79 4.15
C SER A 27 -11.19 -13.82 3.07
N LEU A 28 -11.81 -15.00 3.07
CA LEU A 28 -11.65 -16.00 2.02
C LEU A 28 -12.32 -15.56 0.70
N GLN A 29 -13.52 -14.97 0.75
CA GLN A 29 -14.16 -14.39 -0.44
C GLN A 29 -13.31 -13.26 -1.01
N ARG A 30 -12.81 -12.36 -0.16
CA ARG A 30 -11.85 -11.33 -0.54
C ARG A 30 -10.62 -11.91 -1.23
N SER A 31 -10.02 -12.97 -0.68
CA SER A 31 -8.83 -13.59 -1.30
C SER A 31 -9.11 -14.16 -2.68
N HIS A 32 -10.33 -14.64 -2.91
CA HIS A 32 -10.76 -15.10 -4.24
C HIS A 32 -10.81 -13.96 -5.25
N VAL A 33 -11.38 -12.81 -4.87
CA VAL A 33 -11.39 -11.60 -5.70
C VAL A 33 -9.98 -11.09 -5.99
N GLU A 34 -9.09 -11.07 -4.98
CA GLU A 34 -7.69 -10.67 -5.16
C GLU A 34 -6.93 -11.63 -6.08
N SER A 35 -7.18 -12.93 -5.99
CA SER A 35 -6.50 -13.96 -6.80
C SER A 35 -7.01 -14.05 -8.24
N SER A 36 -8.18 -13.49 -8.56
CA SER A 36 -8.67 -13.44 -9.94
C SER A 36 -7.93 -12.40 -10.79
N ALA A 37 -7.34 -11.38 -10.15
CA ALA A 37 -6.61 -10.29 -10.81
C ALA A 37 -5.10 -10.62 -10.89
N THR A 38 -4.69 -11.44 -11.87
CA THR A 38 -3.31 -11.94 -12.00
C THR A 38 -2.50 -11.28 -13.13
N ALA A 39 -3.13 -10.58 -14.09
CA ALA A 39 -2.41 -9.98 -15.18
C ALA A 39 -1.90 -8.59 -14.79
N VAL A 40 -0.61 -8.36 -15.04
CA VAL A 40 0.10 -7.09 -14.82
C VAL A 40 0.46 -6.48 -16.15
N GLU A 41 0.14 -5.21 -16.33
CA GLU A 41 0.39 -4.43 -17.54
C GLU A 41 1.62 -3.57 -17.37
N ASN A 42 2.62 -3.80 -18.21
CA ASN A 42 3.88 -3.04 -18.24
C ASN A 42 3.79 -1.96 -19.30
N VAL A 43 3.72 -0.71 -18.86
CA VAL A 43 3.50 0.47 -19.71
C VAL A 43 4.79 1.25 -19.84
N TYR A 44 5.15 1.62 -21.09
CA TYR A 44 6.26 2.49 -21.41
C TYR A 44 5.81 3.65 -22.31
N ASP A 45 6.51 4.76 -22.29
CA ASP A 45 6.13 5.94 -23.06
C ASP A 45 6.42 5.73 -24.54
N TYR A 46 5.45 6.02 -25.41
CA TYR A 46 5.56 5.87 -26.87
C TYR A 46 6.68 6.74 -27.43
N TYR A 47 6.72 8.02 -27.07
CA TYR A 47 7.72 8.93 -27.58
C TYR A 47 9.13 8.67 -27.07
N ASN A 48 9.28 8.12 -25.87
CA ASN A 48 10.60 7.69 -25.39
C ASN A 48 11.24 6.64 -26.31
N ILE A 49 10.45 5.81 -26.98
CA ILE A 49 10.97 4.83 -27.96
C ILE A 49 11.36 5.54 -29.24
N ILE A 50 10.50 6.41 -29.77
CA ILE A 50 10.75 7.17 -31.01
C ILE A 50 11.99 8.06 -30.86
N ASP A 51 12.09 8.81 -29.77
CA ASP A 51 13.21 9.70 -29.50
C ASP A 51 14.51 8.92 -29.32
N SER A 52 14.46 7.79 -28.61
CA SER A 52 15.63 6.91 -28.45
C SER A 52 16.09 6.32 -29.78
N ALA A 53 15.16 5.96 -30.67
CA ALA A 53 15.50 5.46 -32.00
C ALA A 53 16.29 6.51 -32.80
N SER A 54 15.84 7.77 -32.76
CA SER A 54 16.54 8.89 -33.42
C SER A 54 17.93 9.10 -32.82
N VAL A 55 18.09 9.10 -31.52
CA VAL A 55 19.37 9.32 -30.81
C VAL A 55 20.34 8.15 -31.04
N GLU A 56 19.87 6.91 -30.98
CA GLU A 56 20.69 5.70 -31.15
C GLU A 56 20.91 5.35 -32.64
N LYS A 57 20.31 6.09 -33.56
CA LYS A 57 20.34 5.83 -35.01
C LYS A 57 19.91 4.43 -35.40
N LYS A 58 18.89 3.92 -34.68
CA LYS A 58 18.18 2.65 -34.92
C LYS A 58 16.83 2.93 -35.55
N SER A 59 16.24 1.93 -36.21
CA SER A 59 14.83 2.06 -36.62
C SER A 59 13.88 2.01 -35.42
N ALA A 60 12.74 2.71 -35.51
CA ALA A 60 11.71 2.63 -34.48
C ALA A 60 11.20 1.19 -34.32
N ASP A 61 11.02 0.45 -35.42
CA ASP A 61 10.59 -0.97 -35.38
C ASP A 61 11.55 -1.87 -34.61
N GLU A 62 12.86 -1.63 -34.72
CA GLU A 62 13.87 -2.36 -33.95
C GLU A 62 13.71 -2.14 -32.47
N LEU A 63 13.49 -0.89 -32.03
CA LEU A 63 13.27 -0.58 -30.62
C LEU A 63 11.91 -1.05 -30.13
N PHE A 64 10.85 -0.93 -30.90
CA PHE A 64 9.55 -1.53 -30.53
C PHE A 64 9.69 -3.04 -30.32
N SER A 65 10.41 -3.74 -31.20
CA SER A 65 10.69 -5.18 -31.04
C SER A 65 11.50 -5.48 -29.76
N LEU A 66 12.50 -4.65 -29.44
CA LEU A 66 13.31 -4.77 -28.22
C LEU A 66 12.44 -4.64 -26.96
N TYR A 67 11.63 -3.58 -26.86
CA TYR A 67 10.77 -3.34 -25.70
C TYR A 67 9.67 -4.40 -25.57
N ARG A 68 9.11 -4.86 -26.67
CA ARG A 68 8.13 -5.96 -26.65
C ARG A 68 8.74 -7.26 -26.10
N LYS A 69 9.97 -7.60 -26.51
CA LYS A 69 10.70 -8.76 -25.99
C LYS A 69 11.06 -8.63 -24.51
N SER A 70 11.22 -7.41 -24.01
CA SER A 70 11.47 -7.15 -22.58
C SER A 70 10.23 -7.24 -21.71
N GLY A 71 9.04 -7.48 -22.28
CA GLY A 71 7.79 -7.59 -21.54
C GLY A 71 7.05 -6.26 -21.39
N VAL A 72 7.36 -5.23 -22.15
CA VAL A 72 6.47 -4.08 -22.33
C VAL A 72 5.25 -4.56 -23.09
N THR A 73 4.08 -4.37 -22.51
CA THR A 73 2.80 -4.80 -23.07
C THR A 73 2.01 -3.66 -23.67
N SER A 74 2.26 -2.44 -23.19
CA SER A 74 1.46 -1.27 -23.53
C SER A 74 2.31 -0.03 -23.69
N LEU A 75 1.86 0.87 -24.57
CA LEU A 75 2.47 2.17 -24.78
C LEU A 75 1.56 3.28 -24.25
N ALA A 76 2.15 4.19 -23.47
CA ALA A 76 1.45 5.38 -22.99
C ALA A 76 1.48 6.46 -24.10
N VAL A 77 0.30 6.90 -24.49
CA VAL A 77 0.10 8.01 -25.45
C VAL A 77 -0.47 9.20 -24.68
N TYR A 78 0.23 10.32 -24.77
CA TYR A 78 -0.10 11.57 -24.11
C TYR A 78 -0.75 12.54 -25.08
N ASP A 79 -1.28 13.64 -24.56
CA ASP A 79 -1.72 14.75 -25.39
C ASP A 79 -0.56 15.26 -26.24
N GLU A 80 -0.88 15.51 -27.50
CA GLU A 80 0.06 16.11 -28.44
C GLU A 80 0.16 17.62 -28.21
N THR A 81 1.37 18.14 -28.44
CA THR A 81 1.60 19.58 -28.48
C THR A 81 2.11 19.98 -29.87
N PRO A 82 1.86 21.21 -30.34
CA PRO A 82 2.43 21.70 -31.58
C PRO A 82 3.95 21.49 -31.70
N GLU A 83 4.68 21.64 -30.58
CA GLU A 83 6.12 21.40 -30.53
C GLU A 83 6.48 19.94 -30.81
N LYS A 84 5.78 18.97 -30.23
CA LYS A 84 5.98 17.54 -30.49
C LYS A 84 5.70 17.21 -31.96
N LEU A 85 4.59 17.75 -32.50
CA LEU A 85 4.19 17.50 -33.87
C LEU A 85 5.22 18.04 -34.89
N VAL A 86 5.87 19.16 -34.57
CA VAL A 86 6.99 19.68 -35.38
C VAL A 86 8.26 18.84 -35.22
N ASN A 87 8.61 18.48 -33.98
CA ASN A 87 9.82 17.71 -33.70
C ASN A 87 9.80 16.31 -34.34
N HIS A 88 8.62 15.72 -34.50
CA HIS A 88 8.43 14.41 -35.13
C HIS A 88 8.09 14.50 -36.65
N ASP A 89 8.22 15.69 -37.23
CA ASP A 89 8.07 15.92 -38.68
C ASP A 89 6.64 15.64 -39.21
N TYR A 90 5.60 15.83 -38.38
CA TYR A 90 4.21 15.72 -38.81
C TYR A 90 3.65 17.02 -39.34
N LEU A 91 4.02 18.15 -38.73
CA LEU A 91 3.54 19.48 -39.08
C LEU A 91 4.69 20.44 -39.30
N ARG A 92 4.40 21.48 -40.09
CA ARG A 92 5.23 22.68 -40.26
C ARG A 92 4.50 23.85 -39.60
N ILE A 93 5.12 24.49 -38.64
CA ILE A 93 4.55 25.63 -37.91
C ILE A 93 5.50 26.82 -38.00
N TYR A 94 4.99 27.91 -38.52
CA TYR A 94 5.76 29.10 -38.85
C TYR A 94 5.22 30.31 -38.08
N ARG A 95 6.10 31.23 -37.74
CA ARG A 95 5.72 32.60 -37.39
C ARG A 95 5.32 33.35 -38.68
N GLY A 96 4.45 34.35 -38.58
CA GLY A 96 3.93 35.06 -39.71
C GLY A 96 5.02 35.65 -40.62
N SER A 97 6.06 36.29 -40.05
CA SER A 97 7.20 36.82 -40.77
C SER A 97 8.00 35.73 -41.53
N GLU A 98 8.19 34.57 -40.93
CA GLU A 98 8.83 33.43 -41.56
C GLU A 98 7.98 32.86 -42.69
N PHE A 99 6.67 32.72 -42.45
CA PHE A 99 5.72 32.21 -43.43
C PHE A 99 5.62 33.13 -44.64
N ALA A 100 5.55 34.45 -44.44
CA ALA A 100 5.57 35.44 -45.51
C ALA A 100 6.84 35.38 -46.34
N PHE A 101 8.01 35.21 -45.69
CA PHE A 101 9.29 35.07 -46.40
C PHE A 101 9.34 33.81 -47.29
N ARG A 102 8.78 32.70 -46.82
CA ARG A 102 8.71 31.43 -47.56
C ARG A 102 7.67 31.44 -48.69
N ASN A 103 6.64 32.27 -48.55
CA ASN A 103 5.51 32.36 -49.49
C ASN A 103 5.29 33.82 -49.96
N PRO A 104 6.21 34.40 -50.74
CA PRO A 104 6.17 35.80 -51.10
C PRO A 104 4.96 36.17 -51.96
N THR A 105 4.32 35.21 -52.59
CA THR A 105 3.11 35.39 -53.43
C THR A 105 1.83 35.32 -52.67
N ALA A 106 1.82 34.82 -51.41
CA ALA A 106 0.62 34.71 -50.59
C ALA A 106 0.22 36.09 -50.08
N GLN A 107 -1.08 36.42 -50.26
CA GLN A 107 -1.64 37.69 -49.77
C GLN A 107 -2.33 37.54 -48.44
N GLY A 108 -2.33 38.60 -47.63
CA GLY A 108 -3.06 38.63 -46.34
C GLY A 108 -2.35 37.97 -45.18
N ILE A 109 -1.04 37.68 -45.30
CA ILE A 109 -0.22 37.12 -44.24
C ILE A 109 0.07 38.21 -43.19
N SER A 110 -0.17 37.88 -41.90
CA SER A 110 0.09 38.77 -40.76
C SER A 110 1.31 38.29 -39.96
N ASP A 111 2.25 39.16 -39.70
CA ASP A 111 3.49 38.85 -38.94
C ASP A 111 3.21 38.41 -37.49
N SER A 112 2.07 38.83 -36.93
CA SER A 112 1.71 38.50 -35.56
C SER A 112 1.03 37.15 -35.34
N LYS A 113 0.69 36.47 -36.46
CA LYS A 113 -0.05 35.20 -36.43
C LYS A 113 0.88 34.00 -36.66
N ILE A 114 0.32 32.83 -36.44
CA ILE A 114 0.99 31.53 -36.61
C ILE A 114 0.35 30.85 -37.83
N TYR A 115 1.16 30.19 -38.63
CA TYR A 115 0.72 29.44 -39.81
C TYR A 115 1.13 27.99 -39.71
N ILE A 116 0.16 27.06 -39.87
CA ILE A 116 0.35 25.63 -39.76
C ILE A 116 0.07 24.96 -41.10
N GLN A 117 0.97 24.13 -41.54
CA GLN A 117 0.81 23.31 -42.75
C GLN A 117 1.13 21.85 -42.44
N PRO A 118 0.52 20.87 -43.12
CA PRO A 118 0.91 19.47 -43.01
C PRO A 118 2.30 19.27 -43.65
N VAL A 119 3.03 18.28 -43.18
CA VAL A 119 4.06 17.63 -44.01
C VAL A 119 3.31 16.90 -45.12
N LEU A 120 3.79 17.08 -46.37
CA LEU A 120 3.07 16.59 -47.56
C LEU A 120 3.23 15.08 -47.76
N ASN A 121 2.69 14.31 -46.82
CA ASN A 121 2.52 12.87 -46.87
C ASN A 121 1.18 12.47 -46.25
N ALA A 122 0.84 11.20 -46.30
CA ALA A 122 -0.44 10.71 -45.79
C ALA A 122 -0.56 10.92 -44.25
N GLU A 123 0.53 10.70 -43.54
CA GLU A 123 0.59 10.83 -42.08
C GLU A 123 0.46 12.31 -41.65
N GLY A 124 1.25 13.22 -42.20
CA GLY A 124 1.18 14.66 -41.94
C GLY A 124 -0.21 15.24 -42.21
N ASN A 125 -0.87 14.79 -43.30
CA ASN A 125 -2.26 15.19 -43.57
C ASN A 125 -3.25 14.69 -42.49
N ALA A 126 -3.06 13.48 -41.97
CA ALA A 126 -3.90 12.95 -40.91
C ALA A 126 -3.72 13.76 -39.61
N TYR A 127 -2.49 14.02 -39.19
CA TYR A 127 -2.18 14.87 -38.04
C TYR A 127 -2.70 16.30 -38.21
N PHE A 128 -2.59 16.89 -39.39
CA PHE A 128 -3.11 18.23 -39.68
C PHE A 128 -4.64 18.31 -39.53
N LYS A 129 -5.34 17.30 -40.02
CA LYS A 129 -6.80 17.23 -39.91
C LYS A 129 -7.22 17.16 -38.43
N GLU A 130 -6.57 16.34 -37.60
CA GLU A 130 -6.85 16.25 -36.17
C GLU A 130 -6.47 17.54 -35.44
N THR A 131 -5.36 18.19 -35.82
CA THR A 131 -4.99 19.51 -35.26
C THR A 131 -6.09 20.54 -35.54
N LYS A 132 -6.61 20.59 -36.77
CA LYS A 132 -7.74 21.48 -37.12
C LYS A 132 -8.98 21.20 -36.27
N GLU A 133 -9.31 19.91 -36.03
CA GLU A 133 -10.46 19.50 -35.19
C GLU A 133 -10.26 19.98 -33.75
N TYR A 134 -9.09 19.75 -33.14
CA TYR A 134 -8.80 20.20 -31.78
C TYR A 134 -8.80 21.74 -31.65
N LEU A 135 -8.15 22.45 -32.56
CA LEU A 135 -8.10 23.92 -32.52
C LEU A 135 -9.49 24.53 -32.62
N SER A 136 -10.40 23.93 -33.40
CA SER A 136 -11.78 24.40 -33.50
C SER A 136 -12.58 24.24 -32.22
N LEU A 137 -12.18 23.36 -31.30
CA LEU A 137 -12.80 23.15 -30.00
C LEU A 137 -12.13 23.95 -28.87
N LEU A 138 -10.84 24.18 -28.98
CA LEU A 138 -10.02 24.82 -27.94
C LEU A 138 -9.90 26.34 -28.10
N MET A 139 -10.16 26.84 -29.30
CA MET A 139 -10.01 28.26 -29.63
C MET A 139 -11.30 28.83 -30.23
N SER A 140 -11.44 30.14 -30.17
CA SER A 140 -12.57 30.82 -30.80
C SER A 140 -12.49 30.72 -32.34
N SER A 141 -13.64 30.68 -33.00
CA SER A 141 -13.72 30.74 -34.49
C SER A 141 -13.03 31.94 -35.09
N ASP A 142 -12.90 33.05 -34.34
CA ASP A 142 -12.22 34.25 -34.80
C ASP A 142 -10.66 34.14 -34.72
N ASP A 143 -10.18 33.17 -33.91
CA ASP A 143 -8.75 32.97 -33.70
C ASP A 143 -8.15 31.90 -34.62
N VAL A 144 -8.96 31.09 -35.29
CA VAL A 144 -8.51 30.00 -36.17
C VAL A 144 -9.19 30.13 -37.55
N ARG A 145 -8.40 30.29 -38.59
CA ARG A 145 -8.89 30.38 -39.96
C ARG A 145 -8.16 29.40 -40.87
N SER A 146 -8.91 28.74 -41.78
CA SER A 146 -8.33 27.87 -42.81
C SER A 146 -8.42 28.53 -44.17
N PHE A 147 -7.35 28.49 -44.95
CA PHE A 147 -7.28 28.96 -46.33
C PHE A 147 -6.19 28.20 -47.12
N ASP A 148 -6.20 28.34 -48.43
CA ASP A 148 -5.23 27.67 -49.29
C ASP A 148 -4.04 28.61 -49.61
N VAL A 149 -2.83 28.05 -49.53
CA VAL A 149 -1.62 28.73 -49.97
C VAL A 149 -0.84 27.79 -50.91
N ASN A 150 -0.80 28.17 -52.18
CA ASN A 150 -0.11 27.40 -53.24
C ASN A 150 -0.60 25.94 -53.34
N GLY A 151 -1.88 25.68 -53.15
CA GLY A 151 -2.47 24.32 -53.17
C GLY A 151 -2.31 23.52 -51.87
N VAL A 152 -1.82 24.15 -50.79
CA VAL A 152 -1.69 23.53 -49.46
C VAL A 152 -2.64 24.20 -48.49
N GLU A 153 -3.55 23.42 -47.90
CA GLU A 153 -4.41 23.92 -46.85
C GLU A 153 -3.58 24.38 -45.64
N THR A 154 -3.80 25.62 -45.23
CA THR A 154 -3.01 26.28 -44.18
C THR A 154 -3.96 26.80 -43.09
N LEU A 155 -3.64 26.56 -41.83
CA LEU A 155 -4.34 27.15 -40.69
C LEU A 155 -3.58 28.41 -40.25
N GLU A 156 -4.32 29.52 -40.14
CA GLU A 156 -3.88 30.75 -39.48
C GLU A 156 -4.41 30.75 -38.06
N VAL A 157 -3.53 30.93 -37.09
CA VAL A 157 -3.86 30.90 -35.67
C VAL A 157 -3.41 32.22 -35.01
N ASN A 158 -4.32 32.86 -34.31
CA ASN A 158 -4.10 34.07 -33.54
C ASN A 158 -3.70 33.71 -32.10
N ALA A 159 -2.42 33.48 -31.87
CA ALA A 159 -1.90 33.11 -30.55
C ALA A 159 -0.44 33.56 -30.37
N VAL A 160 0.02 33.59 -29.11
CA VAL A 160 1.42 33.82 -28.76
C VAL A 160 2.23 32.55 -29.07
N TYR A 161 3.17 32.62 -30.02
CA TYR A 161 3.91 31.48 -30.57
C TYR A 161 4.43 30.50 -29.49
N ASN A 162 5.18 30.99 -28.47
CA ASN A 162 5.78 30.12 -27.47
C ASN A 162 4.75 29.43 -26.55
N LYS A 163 3.62 30.08 -26.29
CA LYS A 163 2.50 29.47 -25.54
C LYS A 163 1.78 28.45 -26.39
N PHE A 164 1.57 28.76 -27.67
CA PHE A 164 0.93 27.85 -28.62
C PHE A 164 1.73 26.57 -28.79
N MET A 165 3.05 26.65 -28.95
CA MET A 165 3.91 25.48 -29.14
C MET A 165 3.84 24.47 -28.00
N GLN A 166 3.50 24.93 -26.77
CA GLN A 166 3.39 24.09 -25.55
C GLN A 166 1.94 23.77 -25.18
N MET A 167 0.98 24.21 -25.99
CA MET A 167 -0.45 23.94 -25.72
C MET A 167 -0.75 22.45 -25.89
N GLU A 168 -1.35 21.83 -24.90
CA GLU A 168 -1.87 20.46 -25.01
C GLU A 168 -3.12 20.48 -25.90
N LEU A 169 -3.07 19.78 -27.02
CA LEU A 169 -4.19 19.72 -27.99
C LEU A 169 -5.13 18.58 -27.65
N GLY A 170 -4.59 17.40 -27.37
CA GLY A 170 -5.32 16.19 -27.03
C GLY A 170 -4.69 14.93 -27.62
N ILE A 171 -5.39 13.80 -27.45
CA ILE A 171 -4.93 12.50 -27.97
C ILE A 171 -5.25 12.38 -29.46
N TYR A 172 -4.26 12.00 -30.24
CA TYR A 172 -4.41 11.80 -31.68
C TYR A 172 -4.67 10.34 -32.04
N ALA A 173 -5.67 10.09 -32.87
CA ALA A 173 -6.03 8.75 -33.31
C ALA A 173 -4.90 8.09 -34.12
N GLU A 174 -4.13 8.87 -34.86
CA GLU A 174 -3.02 8.35 -35.66
C GLU A 174 -1.90 7.81 -34.76
N THR A 175 -1.53 8.52 -33.69
CA THR A 175 -0.56 8.04 -32.68
C THR A 175 -1.06 6.75 -32.01
N VAL A 176 -2.36 6.67 -31.68
CA VAL A 176 -2.99 5.47 -31.09
C VAL A 176 -2.89 4.28 -32.05
N LYS A 177 -3.22 4.47 -33.35
CA LYS A 177 -3.14 3.40 -34.36
C LYS A 177 -1.71 2.96 -34.59
N ASN A 178 -0.78 3.88 -34.64
CA ASN A 178 0.64 3.57 -34.82
C ASN A 178 1.15 2.72 -33.66
N ALA A 179 0.92 3.12 -32.42
CA ALA A 179 1.28 2.34 -31.24
C ALA A 179 0.66 0.92 -31.26
N ALA A 180 -0.63 0.82 -31.63
CA ALA A 180 -1.35 -0.45 -31.70
C ALA A 180 -0.84 -1.36 -32.84
N SER A 181 -0.39 -0.78 -33.98
CA SER A 181 0.09 -1.53 -35.15
C SER A 181 1.36 -2.34 -34.86
N HIS A 182 2.19 -1.88 -33.90
CA HIS A 182 3.37 -2.59 -33.41
C HIS A 182 3.03 -3.72 -32.42
N GLY A 183 1.72 -4.01 -32.21
CA GLY A 183 1.24 -5.12 -31.40
C GLY A 183 1.15 -4.84 -29.90
N PHE A 184 1.30 -3.59 -29.46
CA PHE A 184 1.09 -3.17 -28.07
C PHE A 184 -0.38 -2.87 -27.78
N TYR A 185 -0.75 -2.95 -26.53
CA TYR A 185 -1.91 -2.23 -26.01
C TYR A 185 -1.57 -0.74 -25.91
N VAL A 186 -2.59 0.11 -25.80
CA VAL A 186 -2.41 1.56 -25.72
C VAL A 186 -3.11 2.08 -24.46
N VAL A 187 -2.35 2.82 -23.66
CA VAL A 187 -2.84 3.50 -22.47
C VAL A 187 -2.90 5.00 -22.79
N LEU A 188 -4.09 5.59 -22.76
CA LEU A 188 -4.26 7.00 -23.06
C LEU A 188 -4.06 7.85 -21.80
N ARG A 189 -3.33 8.96 -21.96
CA ARG A 189 -3.03 9.87 -20.86
C ARG A 189 -3.49 11.31 -21.16
N PRO A 190 -4.83 11.57 -21.18
CA PRO A 190 -5.35 12.90 -21.41
C PRO A 190 -5.16 13.82 -20.20
N GLY A 191 -4.91 15.11 -20.48
CA GLY A 191 -4.98 16.19 -19.51
C GLY A 191 -6.38 16.80 -19.41
N ASN A 192 -6.56 17.81 -18.54
CA ASN A 192 -7.75 18.60 -18.42
C ASN A 192 -7.40 20.08 -18.60
N GLU A 193 -7.53 20.56 -19.84
CA GLU A 193 -7.28 21.96 -20.18
C GLU A 193 -8.38 22.89 -19.65
N ALA A 194 -8.07 24.20 -19.53
CA ALA A 194 -8.94 25.18 -18.87
C ALA A 194 -10.33 25.35 -19.48
N HIS A 195 -10.58 24.85 -20.67
CA HIS A 195 -11.83 25.05 -21.42
C HIS A 195 -12.39 23.77 -22.03
N VAL A 196 -12.24 22.64 -21.31
CA VAL A 196 -12.81 21.37 -21.78
C VAL A 196 -14.32 21.46 -21.83
N THR A 197 -14.88 21.28 -23.05
CA THR A 197 -16.31 21.23 -23.33
C THR A 197 -16.77 19.77 -23.45
N LYS A 198 -18.10 19.57 -23.53
CA LYS A 198 -18.65 18.25 -23.81
C LYS A 198 -18.15 17.71 -25.16
N ASP A 199 -18.10 18.56 -26.17
CA ASP A 199 -17.64 18.16 -27.51
C ASP A 199 -16.16 17.72 -27.52
N TYR A 200 -15.33 18.35 -26.67
CA TYR A 200 -13.95 17.89 -26.47
C TYR A 200 -13.91 16.51 -25.81
N VAL A 201 -14.71 16.26 -24.79
CA VAL A 201 -14.83 14.93 -24.16
C VAL A 201 -15.36 13.89 -25.17
N ASP A 202 -16.33 14.25 -25.98
CA ASP A 202 -16.87 13.38 -27.05
C ASP A 202 -15.80 13.09 -28.13
N LEU A 203 -14.95 14.08 -28.46
CA LEU A 203 -13.82 13.87 -29.33
C LEU A 203 -12.79 12.90 -28.72
N PHE A 204 -12.46 13.05 -27.44
CA PHE A 204 -11.58 12.10 -26.74
C PHE A 204 -12.18 10.68 -26.74
N LEU A 205 -13.49 10.54 -26.52
CA LEU A 205 -14.16 9.23 -26.59
C LEU A 205 -14.04 8.57 -27.98
N LYS A 206 -14.08 9.36 -29.07
CA LYS A 206 -13.79 8.83 -30.41
C LYS A 206 -12.35 8.33 -30.58
N LYS A 207 -11.37 8.92 -29.83
CA LYS A 207 -9.99 8.45 -29.85
C LYS A 207 -9.80 7.11 -29.14
N LEU A 208 -10.65 6.82 -28.14
CA LEU A 208 -10.70 5.47 -27.54
C LEU A 208 -11.09 4.40 -28.56
N ASP A 209 -12.01 4.77 -29.47
CA ASP A 209 -12.51 3.87 -30.50
C ASP A 209 -11.56 3.77 -31.74
N ALA A 210 -10.39 4.46 -31.72
CA ALA A 210 -9.42 4.40 -32.80
C ALA A 210 -8.70 3.05 -32.91
N SER A 211 -8.67 2.26 -31.85
CA SER A 211 -8.14 0.91 -31.82
C SER A 211 -8.83 0.07 -30.74
N ASP A 212 -9.05 -1.20 -31.04
CA ASP A 212 -9.54 -2.22 -30.07
C ASP A 212 -8.49 -2.58 -29.00
N ARG A 213 -7.25 -2.07 -29.16
CA ARG A 213 -6.14 -2.29 -28.24
C ARG A 213 -6.02 -1.25 -27.13
N VAL A 214 -6.92 -0.28 -27.03
CA VAL A 214 -6.91 0.64 -25.89
C VAL A 214 -7.24 -0.14 -24.61
N SER A 215 -6.30 -0.14 -23.64
CA SER A 215 -6.39 -0.97 -22.43
C SER A 215 -6.86 -0.20 -21.21
N ALA A 216 -6.47 1.06 -21.05
CA ALA A 216 -6.80 1.87 -19.88
C ALA A 216 -6.63 3.37 -20.16
N VAL A 217 -7.14 4.20 -19.23
CA VAL A 217 -6.91 5.65 -19.20
C VAL A 217 -6.22 6.03 -17.89
N ILE A 218 -5.14 6.83 -18.00
CA ILE A 218 -4.43 7.44 -16.87
C ILE A 218 -4.52 8.96 -17.05
N PHE A 219 -5.24 9.65 -16.19
CA PHE A 219 -5.31 11.10 -16.29
C PHE A 219 -4.00 11.76 -15.88
N GLN A 220 -3.61 12.84 -16.58
CA GLN A 220 -2.46 13.65 -16.16
C GLN A 220 -2.89 14.91 -15.40
N GLY A 221 -1.92 15.55 -14.76
CA GLY A 221 -2.16 16.80 -14.03
C GLY A 221 -2.94 16.62 -12.72
N LYS A 222 -3.57 17.69 -12.29
CA LYS A 222 -4.24 17.79 -10.99
C LYS A 222 -5.73 17.45 -11.02
N GLU A 223 -6.30 17.26 -12.19
CA GLU A 223 -7.73 17.04 -12.43
C GLU A 223 -7.92 15.96 -13.49
N VAL A 224 -9.02 15.21 -13.40
CA VAL A 224 -9.43 14.29 -14.45
C VAL A 224 -10.04 15.05 -15.61
N LEU A 225 -9.96 14.51 -16.83
CA LEU A 225 -10.58 15.12 -18.00
C LEU A 225 -12.08 15.34 -17.75
N GLY A 226 -12.55 16.56 -18.08
CA GLY A 226 -13.94 16.99 -17.88
C GLY A 226 -14.32 17.32 -16.44
N TYR A 227 -13.38 17.51 -15.56
CA TYR A 227 -13.64 17.98 -14.19
C TYR A 227 -14.17 19.43 -14.25
N LYS A 228 -15.26 19.78 -13.56
CA LYS A 228 -16.18 19.01 -12.69
C LYS A 228 -17.38 18.41 -13.44
N GLU A 229 -17.73 18.96 -14.57
CA GLU A 229 -19.08 18.85 -15.18
C GLU A 229 -19.29 17.49 -15.84
N TYR A 230 -18.25 16.92 -16.45
CA TYR A 230 -18.35 15.74 -17.30
C TYR A 230 -17.79 14.46 -16.70
N VAL A 231 -17.38 14.48 -15.41
CA VAL A 231 -16.78 13.34 -14.70
C VAL A 231 -17.65 12.08 -14.79
N ASN A 232 -18.93 12.20 -14.43
CA ASN A 232 -19.85 11.06 -14.45
C ASN A 232 -20.14 10.58 -15.88
N TYR A 233 -20.27 11.52 -16.83
CA TYR A 233 -20.48 11.18 -18.24
C TYR A 233 -19.31 10.38 -18.79
N LEU A 234 -18.09 10.88 -18.63
CA LEU A 234 -16.88 10.20 -19.09
C LEU A 234 -16.70 8.84 -18.40
N SER A 235 -16.95 8.78 -17.09
CA SER A 235 -16.85 7.54 -16.31
C SER A 235 -17.79 6.44 -16.85
N HIS A 236 -19.07 6.79 -17.11
CA HIS A 236 -20.04 5.85 -17.68
C HIS A 236 -19.65 5.38 -19.09
N GLU A 237 -19.14 6.28 -19.92
CA GLU A 237 -18.70 5.95 -21.28
C GLU A 237 -17.45 5.04 -21.28
N LEU A 238 -16.51 5.23 -20.34
CA LEU A 238 -15.35 4.34 -20.13
C LEU A 238 -15.82 2.96 -19.65
N SER A 239 -16.72 2.94 -18.65
CA SER A 239 -17.28 1.69 -18.11
C SER A 239 -18.00 0.87 -19.18
N ARG A 240 -18.81 1.52 -20.04
CA ARG A 240 -19.52 0.88 -21.15
C ARG A 240 -18.57 0.22 -22.16
N ARG A 241 -17.38 0.80 -22.33
CA ARG A 241 -16.31 0.26 -23.20
C ARG A 241 -15.41 -0.76 -22.50
N HIS A 242 -15.64 -1.06 -21.22
CA HIS A 242 -14.76 -1.89 -20.40
C HIS A 242 -13.31 -1.40 -20.38
N ILE A 243 -13.13 -0.08 -20.39
CA ILE A 243 -11.82 0.57 -20.28
C ILE A 243 -11.65 1.06 -18.84
N PRO A 244 -10.78 0.45 -18.05
CA PRO A 244 -10.54 0.84 -16.67
C PRO A 244 -9.79 2.16 -16.56
N ILE A 245 -9.98 2.82 -15.42
CA ILE A 245 -9.22 4.00 -15.01
C ILE A 245 -8.04 3.52 -14.17
N ALA A 246 -6.82 3.90 -14.53
CA ALA A 246 -5.65 3.58 -13.72
C ALA A 246 -5.32 4.74 -12.77
N LEU A 247 -5.32 4.43 -11.47
CA LEU A 247 -5.03 5.39 -10.41
C LEU A 247 -3.59 5.24 -9.92
N ILE A 248 -2.83 6.32 -10.00
CA ILE A 248 -1.41 6.35 -9.61
C ILE A 248 -1.30 6.32 -8.08
N GLU A 249 -0.58 5.35 -7.55
CA GLU A 249 -0.27 5.28 -6.12
C GLU A 249 0.54 6.50 -5.68
N ALA A 250 0.15 7.13 -4.55
CA ALA A 250 0.87 8.27 -4.01
C ALA A 250 2.31 7.89 -3.58
N GLN A 251 3.26 8.82 -3.70
CA GLN A 251 4.68 8.59 -3.35
C GLN A 251 4.89 8.11 -1.91
N ASN A 252 4.03 8.55 -0.98
CA ASN A 252 4.05 8.08 0.41
C ASN A 252 3.41 6.70 0.59
N GLN A 253 2.95 6.07 -0.50
CA GLN A 253 2.28 4.78 -0.56
C GLN A 253 0.97 4.74 0.26
N LEU A 254 0.29 5.85 0.44
CA LEU A 254 -1.01 5.95 1.12
C LEU A 254 -2.04 6.53 0.16
N GLY A 255 -2.92 5.68 -0.34
CA GLY A 255 -3.93 6.07 -1.32
C GLY A 255 -3.31 6.38 -2.69
N PHE A 256 -3.87 7.39 -3.35
CA PHE A 256 -3.50 7.79 -4.71
C PHE A 256 -2.97 9.22 -4.74
N GLU A 257 -2.26 9.55 -5.83
CA GLU A 257 -1.90 10.94 -6.11
C GLU A 257 -3.14 11.82 -6.12
N LYS A 258 -2.98 13.04 -5.57
CA LYS A 258 -4.10 13.97 -5.44
C LYS A 258 -4.50 14.51 -6.81
N GLN A 259 -5.62 14.02 -7.31
CA GLN A 259 -6.22 14.44 -8.55
C GLN A 259 -7.72 14.62 -8.36
N SER A 260 -8.24 15.81 -8.67
CA SER A 260 -9.67 16.12 -8.49
C SER A 260 -10.52 15.28 -9.44
N GLY A 261 -11.58 14.66 -8.93
CA GLY A 261 -12.53 13.85 -9.69
C GLY A 261 -12.14 12.37 -9.87
N ASN A 262 -10.91 11.94 -9.55
CA ASN A 262 -10.49 10.56 -9.76
C ASN A 262 -11.26 9.54 -8.90
N LEU A 263 -11.57 9.87 -7.65
CA LEU A 263 -12.35 9.00 -6.76
C LEU A 263 -13.85 8.99 -7.16
N ASP A 264 -14.37 10.12 -7.63
CA ASP A 264 -15.74 10.22 -8.12
C ASP A 264 -15.90 9.35 -9.38
N MET A 265 -14.95 9.40 -10.30
CA MET A 265 -14.91 8.52 -11.48
C MET A 265 -14.85 7.04 -11.10
N ALA A 266 -14.03 6.70 -10.12
CA ALA A 266 -13.91 5.32 -9.67
C ALA A 266 -15.24 4.78 -9.10
N VAL A 267 -15.96 5.60 -8.34
CA VAL A 267 -17.30 5.23 -7.83
C VAL A 267 -18.32 5.12 -8.97
N SER A 268 -18.32 6.10 -9.89
CA SER A 268 -19.26 6.15 -11.02
C SER A 268 -19.03 5.05 -12.06
N SER A 269 -17.82 4.48 -12.13
CA SER A 269 -17.47 3.33 -13.00
C SER A 269 -17.71 1.97 -12.34
N ASP A 270 -18.40 1.90 -11.20
CA ASP A 270 -18.52 0.70 -10.37
C ASP A 270 -17.16 0.06 -10.05
N TYR A 271 -16.20 0.89 -9.68
CA TYR A 271 -14.83 0.50 -9.32
C TYR A 271 -14.07 -0.24 -10.42
N GLN A 272 -14.35 0.03 -11.70
CA GLN A 272 -13.52 -0.42 -12.82
C GLN A 272 -12.18 0.34 -12.81
N VAL A 273 -11.34 0.01 -11.86
CA VAL A 273 -10.11 0.73 -11.55
C VAL A 273 -8.95 -0.25 -11.46
N VAL A 274 -7.80 0.19 -11.96
CA VAL A 274 -6.52 -0.50 -11.82
C VAL A 274 -5.58 0.35 -10.96
N ARG A 275 -4.93 -0.28 -9.99
CA ARG A 275 -3.86 0.38 -9.23
C ARG A 275 -2.60 0.41 -10.06
N LEU A 276 -2.02 1.61 -10.19
CA LEU A 276 -0.82 1.85 -10.97
C LEU A 276 0.33 2.32 -10.07
N TYR A 277 1.51 1.74 -10.26
CA TYR A 277 2.75 2.25 -9.68
C TYR A 277 3.58 2.96 -10.75
N ALA A 278 3.96 4.20 -10.45
CA ALA A 278 4.88 5.00 -11.24
C ALA A 278 6.01 5.49 -10.34
N MET A 279 7.21 5.04 -10.59
CA MET A 279 8.39 5.54 -9.87
C MET A 279 8.70 6.97 -10.31
N SER A 280 8.94 7.88 -9.35
CA SER A 280 9.32 9.24 -9.69
C SER A 280 10.73 9.31 -10.30
N LYS A 281 10.96 10.30 -11.17
CA LYS A 281 12.30 10.53 -11.77
C LYS A 281 13.36 10.77 -10.70
N ASP A 282 13.03 11.46 -9.62
CA ASP A 282 13.93 11.75 -8.48
C ASP A 282 14.29 10.50 -7.67
N GLU A 283 13.40 9.53 -7.63
CA GLU A 283 13.62 8.23 -7.02
C GLU A 283 14.50 7.36 -7.92
N LEU A 284 14.21 7.30 -9.22
CA LEU A 284 14.94 6.49 -10.20
C LEU A 284 16.43 6.85 -10.27
N ILE A 285 16.77 8.15 -10.20
CA ILE A 285 18.17 8.62 -10.25
C ILE A 285 19.03 8.04 -9.12
N LYS A 286 18.42 7.65 -8.00
CA LYS A 286 19.10 7.12 -6.80
C LYS A 286 19.27 5.61 -6.82
N LEU A 287 18.72 4.93 -7.80
CA LEU A 287 18.62 3.47 -7.86
C LEU A 287 19.40 2.93 -9.04
N ASP A 288 19.96 1.74 -8.85
CA ASP A 288 20.40 0.93 -9.97
C ASP A 288 19.20 0.19 -10.63
N PRO A 289 19.32 -0.26 -11.87
CA PRO A 289 18.25 -0.94 -12.59
C PRO A 289 17.71 -2.19 -11.87
N LYS A 290 18.54 -2.95 -11.16
CA LYS A 290 18.12 -4.15 -10.42
C LYS A 290 17.29 -3.77 -9.19
N GLU A 291 17.65 -2.69 -8.52
CA GLU A 291 16.90 -2.19 -7.37
C GLU A 291 15.57 -1.57 -7.81
N ALA A 292 15.56 -0.85 -8.93
CA ALA A 292 14.33 -0.35 -9.55
C ALA A 292 13.39 -1.51 -9.91
N ALA A 293 13.89 -2.57 -10.56
CA ALA A 293 13.13 -3.76 -10.88
C ALA A 293 12.55 -4.44 -9.63
N SER A 294 13.34 -4.56 -8.57
CA SER A 294 12.85 -5.13 -7.30
C SER A 294 11.70 -4.33 -6.70
N ARG A 295 11.72 -2.99 -6.79
CA ARG A 295 10.62 -2.15 -6.28
C ARG A 295 9.33 -2.33 -7.05
N TYR A 296 9.37 -2.42 -8.39
CA TYR A 296 8.20 -2.73 -9.21
C TYR A 296 7.63 -4.09 -8.85
N TYR A 297 8.46 -5.14 -8.87
CA TYR A 297 8.06 -6.50 -8.51
C TYR A 297 7.42 -6.58 -7.12
N ILE A 298 8.03 -5.96 -6.08
CA ILE A 298 7.47 -5.94 -4.73
C ILE A 298 6.14 -5.18 -4.69
N SER A 299 6.00 -4.11 -5.49
CA SER A 299 4.74 -3.37 -5.54
C SER A 299 3.58 -4.20 -6.07
N ASP A 300 3.82 -5.00 -7.09
CA ASP A 300 2.82 -5.87 -7.69
C ASP A 300 2.34 -6.94 -6.71
N ILE A 301 3.27 -7.55 -5.96
CA ILE A 301 2.96 -8.62 -5.00
C ILE A 301 2.35 -8.08 -3.71
N GLU A 302 2.97 -7.05 -3.12
CA GLU A 302 2.59 -6.61 -1.77
C GLU A 302 1.47 -5.57 -1.74
N ARG A 303 1.21 -4.87 -2.85
CA ARG A 303 0.27 -3.74 -2.89
C ARG A 303 -0.83 -3.88 -3.94
N ASN A 304 -1.01 -5.06 -4.52
CA ASN A 304 -2.01 -5.32 -5.57
C ASN A 304 -1.92 -4.32 -6.76
N ILE A 305 -0.72 -3.90 -7.11
CA ILE A 305 -0.49 -3.14 -8.34
C ILE A 305 -0.69 -4.07 -9.53
N ARG A 306 -1.38 -3.59 -10.56
CA ARG A 306 -1.63 -4.36 -11.80
C ARG A 306 -1.25 -3.57 -13.05
N MET A 307 -0.72 -2.37 -12.86
CA MET A 307 -0.16 -1.57 -13.96
C MET A 307 1.12 -0.90 -13.48
N ASN A 308 2.18 -1.04 -14.26
CA ASN A 308 3.49 -0.45 -14.02
C ASN A 308 3.77 0.59 -15.09
N LEU A 309 3.97 1.84 -14.73
CA LEU A 309 4.42 2.88 -15.64
C LEU A 309 5.92 3.10 -15.42
N PHE A 310 6.74 2.69 -16.40
CA PHE A 310 8.18 2.71 -16.29
C PHE A 310 8.78 4.03 -16.77
N PRO A 311 9.47 4.77 -15.91
CA PRO A 311 10.29 5.91 -16.34
C PRO A 311 11.59 5.42 -16.97
N SER A 312 12.16 6.24 -17.86
CA SER A 312 13.44 5.97 -18.51
C SER A 312 14.61 6.38 -17.62
N PHE A 313 15.62 5.52 -17.52
CA PHE A 313 16.95 5.91 -17.04
C PHE A 313 17.56 6.96 -17.98
N LYS A 314 18.39 7.83 -17.44
CA LYS A 314 19.08 8.88 -18.24
C LYS A 314 20.46 8.46 -18.70
N PHE A 315 21.04 7.45 -18.07
CA PHE A 315 22.40 6.97 -18.35
C PHE A 315 22.37 5.47 -18.62
N PRO A 316 23.10 5.01 -19.64
CA PRO A 316 23.21 3.59 -19.93
C PRO A 316 24.07 2.87 -18.88
N LEU A 317 23.84 1.56 -18.70
CA LEU A 317 24.78 0.68 -18.02
C LEU A 317 26.01 0.41 -18.89
N ASP A 318 27.14 0.06 -18.25
CA ASP A 318 28.38 -0.27 -18.94
C ASP A 318 28.16 -1.37 -20.00
N GLY A 319 28.53 -1.06 -21.25
CA GLY A 319 28.42 -1.97 -22.39
C GLY A 319 27.03 -2.09 -23.01
N MET A 320 26.03 -1.29 -22.58
CA MET A 320 24.68 -1.27 -23.12
C MET A 320 24.36 0.10 -23.71
N THR A 321 23.42 0.15 -24.64
CA THR A 321 22.75 1.40 -25.03
C THR A 321 21.72 1.81 -23.97
N LEU A 322 21.20 3.02 -24.07
CA LEU A 322 20.16 3.51 -23.14
C LEU A 322 18.88 2.69 -23.28
N SER A 323 18.48 2.36 -24.52
CA SER A 323 17.31 1.51 -24.77
C SER A 323 17.50 0.10 -24.23
N GLU A 324 18.69 -0.50 -24.38
CA GLU A 324 19.00 -1.81 -23.81
C GLU A 324 18.98 -1.80 -22.29
N THR A 325 19.49 -0.73 -21.65
CA THR A 325 19.40 -0.55 -20.20
C THR A 325 17.95 -0.50 -19.72
N ASN A 326 17.12 0.31 -20.39
CA ASN A 326 15.70 0.42 -20.06
C ASN A 326 14.92 -0.88 -20.32
N ALA A 327 15.22 -1.57 -21.41
CA ALA A 327 14.61 -2.85 -21.69
C ALA A 327 15.02 -3.93 -20.68
N SER A 328 16.27 -3.92 -20.22
CA SER A 328 16.79 -4.96 -19.31
C SER A 328 16.12 -4.95 -17.93
N TYR A 329 15.88 -3.76 -17.33
CA TYR A 329 15.21 -3.74 -16.02
C TYR A 329 13.74 -4.08 -16.12
N ILE A 330 13.06 -3.76 -17.21
CA ILE A 330 11.67 -4.17 -17.46
C ILE A 330 11.60 -5.69 -17.67
N ALA A 331 12.58 -6.28 -18.38
CA ALA A 331 12.68 -7.72 -18.53
C ALA A 331 12.89 -8.44 -17.19
N ASP A 332 13.69 -7.87 -16.28
CA ASP A 332 13.86 -8.42 -14.92
C ASP A 332 12.52 -8.41 -14.13
N VAL A 333 11.75 -7.32 -14.20
CA VAL A 333 10.40 -7.25 -13.58
C VAL A 333 9.49 -8.32 -14.17
N SER A 334 9.41 -8.39 -15.50
CA SER A 334 8.54 -9.34 -16.22
C SER A 334 8.87 -10.79 -15.86
N SER A 335 10.15 -11.15 -15.89
CA SER A 335 10.62 -12.51 -15.55
C SER A 335 10.29 -12.89 -14.10
N ARG A 336 10.46 -11.97 -13.16
CA ARG A 336 10.11 -12.21 -11.74
C ARG A 336 8.61 -12.36 -11.53
N LEU A 337 7.80 -11.56 -12.22
CA LEU A 337 6.34 -11.66 -12.16
C LEU A 337 5.85 -13.01 -12.67
N GLU A 338 6.33 -13.42 -13.84
CA GLU A 338 6.01 -14.74 -14.42
C GLU A 338 6.47 -15.89 -13.52
N GLY A 339 7.68 -15.78 -12.95
CA GLY A 339 8.20 -16.75 -11.98
C GLY A 339 7.36 -16.83 -10.70
N HIS A 340 6.62 -15.78 -10.36
CA HIS A 340 5.70 -15.75 -9.21
C HIS A 340 4.26 -16.19 -9.57
N GLY A 341 3.98 -16.46 -10.83
CA GLY A 341 2.68 -16.93 -11.33
C GLY A 341 1.75 -15.82 -11.82
N PHE A 342 2.25 -14.59 -12.00
CA PHE A 342 1.54 -13.54 -12.71
C PHE A 342 1.67 -13.70 -14.23
N THR A 343 0.69 -13.17 -14.94
CA THR A 343 0.77 -13.04 -16.41
C THR A 343 1.14 -11.60 -16.75
N VAL A 344 2.07 -11.40 -17.70
CA VAL A 344 2.43 -10.06 -18.22
C VAL A 344 1.57 -9.80 -19.45
N GLY A 345 0.63 -8.83 -19.36
CA GLY A 345 -0.38 -8.57 -20.39
C GLY A 345 -1.24 -7.36 -20.08
N LYS A 346 -2.45 -7.30 -20.65
CA LYS A 346 -3.45 -6.28 -20.29
C LYS A 346 -3.81 -6.45 -18.81
N ALA A 347 -3.84 -5.34 -18.06
CA ALA A 347 -4.12 -5.33 -16.63
C ALA A 347 -5.45 -5.98 -16.28
N SER A 348 -5.45 -6.86 -15.28
CA SER A 348 -6.68 -7.38 -14.70
C SER A 348 -7.32 -6.33 -13.80
N VAL A 349 -8.62 -6.18 -13.91
CA VAL A 349 -9.46 -5.37 -13.01
C VAL A 349 -10.02 -6.29 -11.94
N MET A 350 -9.92 -5.89 -10.66
CA MET A 350 -10.59 -6.62 -9.58
C MET A 350 -12.11 -6.42 -9.69
N GLU A 351 -12.87 -7.50 -9.49
CA GLU A 351 -14.31 -7.42 -9.42
C GLU A 351 -14.77 -6.52 -8.27
N SER A 352 -15.85 -5.77 -8.50
CA SER A 352 -16.50 -4.97 -7.48
C SER A 352 -17.09 -5.88 -6.42
N TYR A 353 -16.46 -5.95 -5.26
CA TYR A 353 -16.82 -6.86 -4.17
C TYR A 353 -17.24 -6.11 -2.92
N PHE A 354 -18.45 -6.43 -2.45
CA PHE A 354 -18.99 -5.98 -1.17
C PHE A 354 -19.43 -7.21 -0.36
N PRO A 355 -18.86 -7.44 0.82
CA PRO A 355 -19.23 -8.58 1.66
C PRO A 355 -20.72 -8.57 2.03
N PRO A 356 -21.35 -9.75 2.15
CA PRO A 356 -22.74 -9.86 2.59
C PRO A 356 -22.97 -9.16 3.94
N SER A 357 -23.98 -8.30 4.03
CA SER A 357 -24.25 -7.48 5.23
C SER A 357 -24.51 -8.32 6.48
N ILE A 358 -25.08 -9.52 6.31
CA ILE A 358 -25.33 -10.46 7.43
C ILE A 358 -23.98 -10.96 7.99
N LEU A 359 -23.05 -11.38 7.15
CA LEU A 359 -21.73 -11.82 7.62
C LEU A 359 -20.97 -10.69 8.31
N ARG A 360 -21.05 -9.45 7.74
CA ARG A 360 -20.50 -8.27 8.40
C ARG A 360 -21.12 -8.03 9.77
N SER A 361 -22.45 -8.13 9.92
CA SER A 361 -23.14 -7.96 11.18
C SER A 361 -22.67 -8.96 12.23
N ILE A 362 -22.48 -10.22 11.86
CA ILE A 362 -21.97 -11.26 12.75
C ILE A 362 -20.52 -10.98 13.15
N ALA A 363 -19.67 -10.57 12.19
CA ALA A 363 -18.29 -10.19 12.46
C ALA A 363 -18.20 -8.96 13.38
N MET A 364 -19.09 -7.96 13.18
CA MET A 364 -19.21 -6.78 14.05
C MET A 364 -19.56 -7.16 15.49
N ALA A 365 -20.51 -8.09 15.68
CA ALA A 365 -20.88 -8.58 16.99
C ALA A 365 -19.69 -9.25 17.71
N GLY A 366 -18.94 -10.10 17.00
CA GLY A 366 -17.73 -10.72 17.55
C GLY A 366 -16.63 -9.72 17.89
N ALA A 367 -16.40 -8.72 17.05
CA ALA A 367 -15.44 -7.64 17.30
C ALA A 367 -15.84 -6.78 18.50
N LEU A 368 -17.13 -6.47 18.64
CA LEU A 368 -17.66 -5.78 19.82
C LEU A 368 -17.46 -6.60 21.11
N SER A 369 -17.79 -7.89 21.06
CA SER A 369 -17.57 -8.80 22.20
C SER A 369 -16.11 -8.84 22.63
N LEU A 370 -15.16 -8.76 21.68
CA LEU A 370 -13.73 -8.67 21.98
C LEU A 370 -13.36 -7.35 22.69
N VAL A 371 -13.96 -6.24 22.27
CA VAL A 371 -13.79 -4.93 22.93
C VAL A 371 -14.39 -4.97 24.35
N VAL A 372 -15.60 -5.50 24.51
CA VAL A 372 -16.24 -5.66 25.83
C VAL A 372 -15.40 -6.57 26.72
N MET A 373 -14.91 -7.72 26.23
CA MET A 373 -14.02 -8.61 26.96
C MET A 373 -12.75 -7.89 27.43
N THR A 374 -12.13 -7.09 26.59
CA THR A 374 -10.94 -6.30 26.95
C THR A 374 -11.27 -5.27 28.03
N THR A 375 -12.40 -4.59 27.90
CA THR A 375 -12.89 -3.63 28.91
C THR A 375 -13.06 -4.27 30.27
N LEU A 376 -13.59 -5.51 30.30
CA LEU A 376 -13.73 -6.26 31.54
C LEU A 376 -12.39 -6.73 32.14
N LEU A 377 -11.40 -7.00 31.30
CA LEU A 377 -10.03 -7.31 31.77
C LEU A 377 -9.37 -6.10 32.42
N LEU A 378 -9.61 -4.89 31.87
CA LEU A 378 -9.08 -3.64 32.41
C LEU A 378 -9.82 -3.16 33.66
N PHE A 379 -11.15 -3.28 33.64
CA PHE A 379 -12.05 -2.79 34.67
C PHE A 379 -12.97 -3.90 35.19
N PRO A 380 -12.46 -4.83 36.02
CA PRO A 380 -13.25 -5.96 36.52
C PRO A 380 -14.57 -5.58 37.22
N PRO A 381 -14.71 -4.42 37.88
CA PRO A 381 -15.98 -4.00 38.48
C PRO A 381 -17.11 -3.83 37.46
N LEU A 382 -16.81 -3.54 36.19
CA LEU A 382 -17.82 -3.43 35.14
C LEU A 382 -18.44 -4.77 34.75
N GLY A 383 -17.92 -5.89 35.24
CA GLY A 383 -18.48 -7.22 34.99
C GLY A 383 -19.94 -7.41 35.39
N ARG A 384 -20.48 -6.59 36.32
CA ARG A 384 -21.90 -6.55 36.64
C ARG A 384 -22.78 -5.97 35.52
N TYR A 385 -22.20 -5.16 34.64
CA TYR A 385 -22.88 -4.48 33.52
C TYR A 385 -22.56 -5.10 32.16
N VAL A 386 -21.91 -6.27 32.13
CA VAL A 386 -21.43 -6.88 30.87
C VAL A 386 -22.52 -6.98 29.81
N TRP A 387 -23.73 -7.43 30.20
CA TRP A 387 -24.86 -7.57 29.26
C TRP A 387 -25.42 -6.23 28.81
N VAL A 388 -25.39 -5.22 29.65
CA VAL A 388 -25.78 -3.86 29.25
C VAL A 388 -24.79 -3.30 28.22
N LEU A 389 -23.50 -3.47 28.47
CA LEU A 389 -22.46 -3.05 27.54
C LEU A 389 -22.57 -3.78 26.19
N GLU A 390 -22.78 -5.10 26.21
CA GLU A 390 -22.91 -5.91 25.02
C GLU A 390 -24.17 -5.57 24.23
N ILE A 391 -25.35 -5.58 24.87
CA ILE A 391 -26.63 -5.35 24.19
C ILE A 391 -26.72 -3.91 23.66
N LEU A 392 -26.33 -2.91 24.46
CA LEU A 392 -26.34 -1.52 24.03
C LEU A 392 -25.33 -1.29 22.90
N GLY A 393 -24.13 -1.87 23.03
CA GLY A 393 -23.11 -1.81 21.98
C GLY A 393 -23.59 -2.44 20.68
N LEU A 394 -24.26 -3.61 20.74
CA LEU A 394 -24.87 -4.25 19.59
C LEU A 394 -25.97 -3.37 18.99
N ALA A 395 -26.89 -2.85 19.79
CA ALA A 395 -27.97 -1.98 19.31
C ALA A 395 -27.41 -0.75 18.59
N VAL A 396 -26.40 -0.09 19.15
CA VAL A 396 -25.76 1.09 18.54
C VAL A 396 -25.01 0.72 17.26
N THR A 397 -24.14 -0.29 17.31
CA THR A 397 -23.31 -0.64 16.14
C THR A 397 -24.14 -1.17 14.98
N GLN A 398 -25.12 -2.04 15.26
CA GLN A 398 -26.03 -2.56 14.22
C GLN A 398 -26.99 -1.47 13.70
N GLY A 399 -27.49 -0.60 14.58
CA GLY A 399 -28.34 0.54 14.18
C GLY A 399 -27.61 1.51 13.27
N LEU A 400 -26.35 1.84 13.56
CA LEU A 400 -25.53 2.68 12.69
C LEU A 400 -25.18 1.99 11.36
N PHE A 401 -24.97 0.69 11.37
CA PHE A 401 -24.65 -0.07 10.16
C PHE A 401 -25.86 -0.22 9.23
N TRP A 402 -27.00 -0.70 9.75
CA TRP A 402 -28.20 -0.96 8.96
C TRP A 402 -29.00 0.30 8.66
N GLY A 403 -29.07 1.25 9.60
CA GLY A 403 -29.86 2.46 9.44
C GLY A 403 -29.16 3.58 8.70
N LEU A 404 -27.86 3.80 8.97
CA LEU A 404 -27.08 4.89 8.38
C LEU A 404 -26.00 4.44 7.37
N HIS A 405 -25.89 3.14 7.12
CA HIS A 405 -24.85 2.56 6.27
C HIS A 405 -23.43 3.07 6.60
N SER A 406 -23.17 3.30 7.91
CA SER A 406 -21.97 3.98 8.40
C SER A 406 -20.71 3.14 8.23
N LEU A 407 -19.83 3.57 7.34
CA LEU A 407 -18.50 2.98 7.18
C LEU A 407 -17.63 3.20 8.42
N MET A 408 -17.86 4.30 9.15
CA MET A 408 -17.10 4.65 10.35
C MET A 408 -17.24 3.60 11.45
N VAL A 409 -18.40 2.97 11.59
CA VAL A 409 -18.61 1.93 12.60
C VAL A 409 -17.78 0.68 12.31
N LEU A 410 -17.64 0.33 11.03
CA LEU A 410 -16.77 -0.77 10.59
C LEU A 410 -15.30 -0.48 10.90
N GLN A 411 -14.84 0.75 10.60
CA GLN A 411 -13.48 1.19 10.89
C GLN A 411 -13.17 1.22 12.38
N LEU A 412 -14.11 1.68 13.23
CA LEU A 412 -13.95 1.71 14.69
C LEU A 412 -13.91 0.31 15.28
N LEU A 413 -14.76 -0.62 14.84
CA LEU A 413 -14.73 -2.00 15.29
C LEU A 413 -13.48 -2.75 14.82
N ALA A 414 -13.02 -2.50 13.60
CA ALA A 414 -11.75 -3.04 13.10
C ALA A 414 -10.56 -2.52 13.91
N LEU A 415 -10.54 -1.22 14.24
CA LEU A 415 -9.54 -0.63 15.12
C LEU A 415 -9.61 -1.24 16.53
N GLY A 416 -10.82 -1.37 17.08
CA GLY A 416 -11.05 -2.03 18.38
C GLY A 416 -10.52 -3.45 18.38
N ALA A 417 -10.81 -4.23 17.34
CA ALA A 417 -10.30 -5.60 17.23
C ALA A 417 -8.77 -5.64 17.12
N ALA A 418 -8.17 -4.73 16.33
CA ALA A 418 -6.72 -4.65 16.17
C ALA A 418 -6.00 -4.32 17.50
N VAL A 419 -6.58 -3.46 18.32
CA VAL A 419 -6.03 -3.08 19.63
C VAL A 419 -6.28 -4.16 20.69
N CYS A 420 -7.49 -4.71 20.72
CA CYS A 420 -7.92 -5.63 21.79
C CYS A 420 -7.37 -7.05 21.64
N THR A 421 -7.16 -7.52 20.39
CA THR A 421 -6.63 -8.87 20.14
C THR A 421 -5.33 -9.14 20.87
N PRO A 422 -4.24 -8.37 20.68
CA PRO A 422 -2.97 -8.65 21.37
C PRO A 422 -3.11 -8.54 22.89
N VAL A 423 -3.97 -7.66 23.41
CA VAL A 423 -4.20 -7.51 24.84
C VAL A 423 -4.85 -8.77 25.41
N VAL A 424 -5.89 -9.30 24.77
CA VAL A 424 -6.55 -10.54 25.22
C VAL A 424 -5.60 -11.72 25.13
N VAL A 425 -4.90 -11.87 23.99
CA VAL A 425 -3.95 -12.98 23.78
C VAL A 425 -2.85 -12.98 24.82
N VAL A 426 -2.20 -11.84 25.07
CA VAL A 426 -1.15 -11.74 26.06
C VAL A 426 -1.70 -11.85 27.49
N SER A 427 -2.95 -11.42 27.75
CA SER A 427 -3.61 -11.65 29.03
C SER A 427 -3.84 -13.13 29.33
N LEU A 428 -4.11 -13.95 28.29
CA LEU A 428 -4.17 -15.42 28.44
C LEU A 428 -2.79 -15.98 28.78
N PHE A 429 -1.74 -15.50 28.13
CA PHE A 429 -0.36 -15.87 28.46
C PHE A 429 0.00 -15.46 29.90
N LEU A 430 -0.36 -14.26 30.35
CA LEU A 430 -0.16 -13.84 31.75
C LEU A 430 -0.91 -14.73 32.74
N ASN A 431 -2.14 -15.17 32.42
CA ASN A 431 -2.88 -16.12 33.23
C ASN A 431 -2.17 -17.49 33.33
N TYR A 432 -1.57 -17.94 32.23
CA TYR A 432 -0.72 -19.14 32.21
C TYR A 432 0.51 -18.95 33.12
N CYS A 433 1.19 -17.83 33.02
CA CYS A 433 2.34 -17.49 33.88
C CYS A 433 1.94 -17.49 35.38
N LEU A 434 0.79 -16.94 35.75
CA LEU A 434 0.30 -16.94 37.13
C LEU A 434 0.10 -18.36 37.67
N LYS A 435 -0.39 -19.29 36.88
CA LYS A 435 -0.56 -20.71 37.29
C LYS A 435 0.80 -21.43 37.43
N ARG A 436 1.86 -20.90 36.89
CA ARG A 436 3.19 -21.51 36.84
C ARG A 436 4.23 -20.82 37.73
N LYS A 437 3.92 -19.65 38.32
CA LYS A 437 4.87 -18.78 39.02
C LYS A 437 5.54 -19.44 40.25
N ASP A 438 4.90 -20.43 40.85
CA ASP A 438 5.39 -21.10 42.05
C ASP A 438 6.26 -22.34 41.71
N LYS A 439 6.34 -22.76 40.46
CA LYS A 439 7.18 -23.90 40.03
C LYS A 439 8.65 -23.51 39.99
N ALA A 440 9.51 -24.40 40.47
CA ALA A 440 10.95 -24.20 40.41
C ALA A 440 11.51 -24.57 39.05
N PHE A 441 12.55 -23.86 38.60
CA PHE A 441 13.23 -24.16 37.34
C PHE A 441 13.81 -25.58 37.28
N ALA A 442 14.27 -26.11 38.43
CA ALA A 442 14.80 -27.47 38.54
C ALA A 442 13.81 -28.56 38.11
N GLU A 443 12.49 -28.32 38.30
CA GLU A 443 11.40 -29.21 37.90
C GLU A 443 11.08 -29.15 36.39
N ILE A 444 11.44 -28.05 35.75
CA ILE A 444 11.09 -27.77 34.35
C ILE A 444 12.22 -28.17 33.42
N GLY A 445 13.44 -27.71 33.69
CA GLY A 445 14.57 -27.90 32.80
C GLY A 445 14.46 -27.13 31.48
N TRP A 446 15.55 -27.08 30.71
CA TRP A 446 15.63 -26.30 29.46
C TRP A 446 14.75 -26.84 28.34
N GLY A 447 14.69 -28.18 28.17
CA GLY A 447 13.90 -28.80 27.10
C GLY A 447 12.39 -28.57 27.25
N LYS A 448 11.86 -28.75 28.46
CA LYS A 448 10.44 -28.53 28.75
C LYS A 448 10.08 -27.04 28.68
N LEU A 449 10.97 -26.15 29.15
CA LEU A 449 10.83 -24.70 29.01
C LEU A 449 10.69 -24.32 27.54
N PHE A 450 11.55 -24.85 26.66
CA PHE A 450 11.50 -24.56 25.22
C PHE A 450 10.18 -25.03 24.61
N VAL A 451 9.77 -26.29 24.86
CA VAL A 451 8.53 -26.84 24.32
C VAL A 451 7.30 -26.05 24.80
N GLU A 452 7.22 -25.74 26.10
CA GLU A 452 6.15 -24.90 26.64
C GLU A 452 6.12 -23.53 25.95
N SER A 453 7.26 -22.87 25.81
CA SER A 453 7.37 -21.55 25.18
C SER A 453 6.98 -21.60 23.70
N LEU A 454 7.38 -22.64 22.98
CA LEU A 454 7.03 -22.86 21.58
C LEU A 454 5.52 -23.06 21.39
N LEU A 455 4.90 -23.89 22.24
CA LEU A 455 3.44 -24.09 22.22
C LEU A 455 2.69 -22.79 22.51
N ILE A 456 3.15 -22.00 23.49
CA ILE A 456 2.57 -20.70 23.81
C ILE A 456 2.70 -19.74 22.61
N LEU A 457 3.86 -19.69 21.95
CA LEU A 457 4.09 -18.87 20.77
C LEU A 457 3.07 -19.21 19.67
N TRP A 458 2.96 -20.50 19.31
CA TRP A 458 2.05 -20.92 18.25
C TRP A 458 0.56 -20.70 18.61
N ILE A 459 0.15 -21.00 19.82
CA ILE A 459 -1.23 -20.75 20.27
C ILE A 459 -1.54 -19.27 20.26
N SER A 460 -0.65 -18.42 20.81
CA SER A 460 -0.85 -16.97 20.80
C SER A 460 -0.83 -16.38 19.39
N GLY A 461 0.05 -16.88 18.52
CA GLY A 461 0.12 -16.46 17.12
C GLY A 461 -1.15 -16.80 16.33
N ILE A 462 -1.66 -18.03 16.46
CA ILE A 462 -2.92 -18.46 15.83
C ILE A 462 -4.11 -17.62 16.35
N LEU A 463 -4.17 -17.32 17.64
CA LEU A 463 -5.21 -16.46 18.22
C LEU A 463 -5.09 -15.01 17.70
N SER A 464 -3.87 -14.51 17.51
CA SER A 464 -3.65 -13.18 16.92
C SER A 464 -4.07 -13.14 15.45
N LEU A 465 -3.76 -14.17 14.66
CA LEU A 465 -4.25 -14.29 13.28
C LEU A 465 -5.78 -14.41 13.20
N ALA A 466 -6.39 -15.15 14.14
CA ALA A 466 -7.84 -15.22 14.24
C ALA A 466 -8.47 -13.84 14.54
N GLY A 467 -7.87 -13.08 15.44
CA GLY A 467 -8.30 -11.70 15.72
C GLY A 467 -8.07 -10.74 14.56
N ALA A 468 -7.00 -10.94 13.80
CA ALA A 468 -6.71 -10.16 12.60
C ALA A 468 -7.76 -10.37 11.48
N ALA A 469 -8.46 -11.53 11.47
CA ALA A 469 -9.56 -11.76 10.57
C ALA A 469 -10.68 -10.71 10.70
N PHE A 470 -10.91 -10.16 11.90
CA PHE A 470 -11.86 -9.06 12.06
C PHE A 470 -11.46 -7.81 11.27
N VAL A 471 -10.15 -7.48 11.24
CA VAL A 471 -9.66 -6.32 10.50
C VAL A 471 -9.89 -6.53 9.00
N SER A 472 -9.43 -7.66 8.46
CA SER A 472 -9.56 -7.97 7.04
C SER A 472 -11.01 -8.21 6.59
N GLY A 473 -11.86 -8.80 7.44
CA GLY A 473 -13.25 -9.09 7.12
C GLY A 473 -14.17 -7.87 7.22
N LEU A 474 -14.06 -7.07 8.28
CA LEU A 474 -14.89 -5.87 8.42
C LEU A 474 -14.63 -4.82 7.33
N LEU A 475 -13.37 -4.70 6.90
CA LEU A 475 -12.91 -3.75 5.88
C LEU A 475 -12.59 -4.43 4.54
N GLY A 476 -13.12 -5.62 4.29
CA GLY A 476 -12.79 -6.45 3.13
C GLY A 476 -13.54 -6.10 1.84
N ASP A 477 -14.02 -4.86 1.64
CA ASP A 477 -14.69 -4.47 0.39
C ASP A 477 -13.74 -3.74 -0.59
N ILE A 478 -14.18 -3.62 -1.84
CA ILE A 478 -13.38 -3.08 -2.95
C ILE A 478 -12.78 -1.70 -2.66
N ARG A 479 -13.45 -0.84 -1.89
CA ARG A 479 -12.96 0.50 -1.54
C ARG A 479 -11.67 0.45 -0.72
N PHE A 480 -11.51 -0.58 0.11
CA PHE A 480 -10.30 -0.81 0.90
C PHE A 480 -9.25 -1.60 0.12
N LEU A 481 -9.66 -2.56 -0.71
CA LEU A 481 -8.74 -3.33 -1.55
C LEU A 481 -8.00 -2.44 -2.55
N LEU A 482 -8.72 -1.49 -3.14
CA LEU A 482 -8.16 -0.46 -4.02
C LEU A 482 -7.47 0.68 -3.23
N GLU A 483 -7.58 0.71 -1.89
CA GLU A 483 -7.05 1.78 -1.03
C GLU A 483 -7.66 3.18 -1.31
N MET A 484 -8.88 3.23 -1.85
CA MET A 484 -9.69 4.45 -1.90
C MET A 484 -10.13 4.88 -0.50
N GLN A 485 -10.32 3.89 0.37
CA GLN A 485 -10.48 4.06 1.81
C GLN A 485 -9.33 3.38 2.53
N ILE A 486 -8.75 4.06 3.51
CA ILE A 486 -7.61 3.56 4.28
C ILE A 486 -8.04 3.18 5.71
N PHE A 487 -7.36 2.20 6.30
CA PHE A 487 -7.49 1.91 7.73
C PHE A 487 -7.00 3.09 8.56
N ARG A 488 -7.87 3.64 9.40
CA ARG A 488 -7.55 4.79 10.24
C ARG A 488 -7.12 4.33 11.63
N GLY A 489 -6.01 4.87 12.14
CA GLY A 489 -5.56 4.61 13.50
C GLY A 489 -4.41 3.62 13.62
N VAL A 490 -3.63 3.36 12.57
CA VAL A 490 -2.44 2.48 12.59
C VAL A 490 -1.50 2.80 13.77
N LYS A 491 -1.28 4.09 14.10
CA LYS A 491 -0.45 4.47 15.24
C LYS A 491 -1.04 4.02 16.58
N LEU A 492 -2.37 3.99 16.70
CA LEU A 492 -3.05 3.54 17.91
C LEU A 492 -2.93 2.03 18.10
N THR A 493 -2.91 1.25 17.02
CA THR A 493 -2.72 -0.21 17.09
C THR A 493 -1.34 -0.59 17.63
N PHE A 494 -0.37 0.31 17.54
CA PHE A 494 0.97 0.15 18.14
C PHE A 494 1.00 0.49 19.62
N VAL A 495 0.46 1.65 19.99
CA VAL A 495 0.68 2.24 21.32
C VAL A 495 -0.34 1.72 22.33
N LEU A 496 -1.63 1.66 21.96
CA LEU A 496 -2.68 1.29 22.89
C LEU A 496 -2.52 -0.12 23.49
N PRO A 497 -2.19 -1.18 22.74
CA PRO A 497 -1.99 -2.50 23.32
C PRO A 497 -0.92 -2.52 24.40
N LEU A 498 0.15 -1.74 24.24
CA LEU A 498 1.25 -1.68 25.23
C LEU A 498 0.80 -1.01 26.53
N LEU A 499 0.00 0.06 26.42
CA LEU A 499 -0.58 0.72 27.59
C LEU A 499 -1.59 -0.19 28.29
N LEU A 500 -2.49 -0.82 27.54
CA LEU A 500 -3.54 -1.66 28.08
C LEU A 500 -2.96 -2.92 28.75
N ILE A 501 -1.97 -3.58 28.14
CA ILE A 501 -1.31 -4.74 28.76
C ILE A 501 -0.54 -4.35 30.02
N SER A 502 0.01 -3.14 30.09
CA SER A 502 0.70 -2.64 31.29
C SER A 502 -0.28 -2.54 32.47
N ILE A 503 -1.51 -2.06 32.22
CA ILE A 503 -2.57 -2.03 33.24
C ILE A 503 -2.91 -3.44 33.68
N VAL A 504 -3.14 -4.38 32.76
CA VAL A 504 -3.42 -5.79 33.08
C VAL A 504 -2.28 -6.44 33.86
N TYR A 505 -1.03 -6.09 33.50
CA TYR A 505 0.16 -6.63 34.17
C TYR A 505 0.23 -6.23 35.64
N ILE A 506 0.09 -4.93 35.97
CA ILE A 506 0.16 -4.44 37.34
C ILE A 506 -1.01 -4.92 38.21
N GLN A 507 -2.14 -5.31 37.60
CA GLN A 507 -3.26 -5.94 38.30
C GLN A 507 -2.97 -7.39 38.67
N LYS A 508 -2.15 -8.10 37.87
CA LYS A 508 -1.89 -9.54 38.01
C LYS A 508 -0.58 -9.86 38.73
N PHE A 509 0.44 -9.07 38.50
CA PHE A 509 1.79 -9.27 39.05
C PHE A 509 2.13 -8.15 40.03
N PRO A 510 2.73 -8.49 41.21
CA PRO A 510 3.06 -7.48 42.20
C PRO A 510 4.20 -6.58 41.71
N PHE A 511 3.87 -5.29 41.56
CA PHE A 511 4.88 -4.24 41.36
C PHE A 511 5.05 -3.52 42.70
N PHE A 512 6.30 -3.22 43.10
CA PHE A 512 6.61 -2.66 44.42
C PHE A 512 5.99 -3.46 45.61
N GLY A 513 5.91 -4.80 45.44
CA GLY A 513 5.44 -5.71 46.49
C GLY A 513 3.92 -5.83 46.63
N GLN A 514 3.13 -5.19 45.75
CA GLN A 514 1.65 -5.28 45.78
C GLN A 514 1.08 -5.25 44.35
N THR A 515 -0.10 -5.88 44.19
CA THR A 515 -0.90 -5.79 42.96
C THR A 515 -1.87 -4.60 43.06
N VAL A 516 -2.24 -4.03 41.92
CA VAL A 516 -3.21 -2.93 41.83
C VAL A 516 -4.60 -3.50 41.61
N SER A 517 -5.41 -3.55 42.67
CA SER A 517 -6.77 -4.15 42.63
C SER A 517 -7.89 -3.13 42.84
N SER A 518 -7.55 -1.91 43.27
CA SER A 518 -8.51 -0.84 43.56
C SER A 518 -7.92 0.53 43.21
N ASP A 519 -8.78 1.55 43.17
CA ASP A 519 -8.36 2.95 42.91
C ASP A 519 -7.35 3.43 43.95
N LYS A 520 -7.51 3.01 45.22
CA LYS A 520 -6.56 3.34 46.30
C LYS A 520 -5.20 2.69 46.05
N ASP A 521 -5.17 1.45 45.53
CA ASP A 521 -3.93 0.76 45.18
C ASP A 521 -3.25 1.44 44.00
N PHE A 522 -4.03 1.88 43.03
CA PHE A 522 -3.49 2.63 41.87
C PHE A 522 -2.84 3.95 42.33
N ILE A 523 -3.51 4.74 43.16
CA ILE A 523 -2.93 5.98 43.71
C ILE A 523 -1.65 5.66 44.51
N ARG A 524 -1.64 4.59 45.29
CA ARG A 524 -0.47 4.13 46.05
C ARG A 524 0.67 3.68 45.11
N PHE A 525 0.32 2.97 44.05
CA PHE A 525 1.27 2.60 43.00
C PHE A 525 1.91 3.83 42.34
N VAL A 526 1.09 4.81 41.94
CA VAL A 526 1.58 6.06 41.33
C VAL A 526 2.50 6.82 42.27
N LYS A 527 2.11 6.94 43.56
CA LYS A 527 2.97 7.59 44.57
C LYS A 527 4.31 6.88 44.76
N LYS A 528 4.32 5.53 44.80
CA LYS A 528 5.56 4.75 44.89
C LYS A 528 6.39 4.88 43.62
N PHE A 529 5.77 4.86 42.44
CA PHE A 529 6.45 5.03 41.17
C PHE A 529 7.11 6.40 41.05
N CYS A 530 6.39 7.47 41.39
CA CYS A 530 6.94 8.82 41.39
C CYS A 530 7.99 9.05 42.50
N GLY A 531 7.98 8.23 43.57
CA GLY A 531 8.98 8.28 44.64
C GLY A 531 10.23 7.43 44.40
N VAL A 532 10.36 6.77 43.22
CA VAL A 532 11.57 6.00 42.90
C VAL A 532 12.74 6.97 42.72
N GLN A 533 13.79 6.76 43.48
CA GLN A 533 15.03 7.54 43.32
C GLN A 533 15.69 7.22 41.98
N ILE A 534 15.87 8.26 41.17
CA ILE A 534 16.52 8.15 39.86
C ILE A 534 18.04 8.11 40.08
N ARG A 535 18.63 6.91 39.98
CA ARG A 535 20.08 6.74 39.97
C ARG A 535 20.64 7.06 38.57
N LEU A 536 21.86 7.58 38.49
CA LEU A 536 22.51 7.93 37.22
C LEU A 536 22.46 6.75 36.21
N GLY A 537 22.72 5.52 36.66
CA GLY A 537 22.67 4.34 35.82
C GLY A 537 21.24 4.06 35.25
N LEU A 538 20.18 4.38 36.02
CA LEU A 538 18.79 4.28 35.53
C LEU A 538 18.52 5.34 34.46
N LEU A 539 19.05 6.55 34.63
CA LEU A 539 18.87 7.65 33.70
C LEU A 539 19.59 7.36 32.35
N VAL A 540 20.79 6.80 32.43
CA VAL A 540 21.53 6.30 31.25
C VAL A 540 20.77 5.17 30.55
N GLY A 541 20.26 4.19 31.30
CA GLY A 541 19.46 3.10 30.76
C GLY A 541 18.17 3.57 30.07
N LEU A 542 17.46 4.52 30.68
CA LEU A 542 16.27 5.16 30.10
C LEU A 542 16.62 5.99 28.86
N GLY A 543 17.77 6.68 28.86
CA GLY A 543 18.27 7.39 27.69
C GLY A 543 18.54 6.47 26.50
N ILE A 544 19.22 5.34 26.73
CA ILE A 544 19.45 4.30 25.72
C ILE A 544 18.11 3.75 25.22
N LEU A 545 17.20 3.42 26.12
CA LEU A 545 15.87 2.90 25.77
C LEU A 545 15.05 3.93 24.95
N ALA A 546 15.15 5.22 25.29
CA ALA A 546 14.51 6.30 24.55
C ALA A 546 15.07 6.44 23.12
N VAL A 547 16.39 6.36 22.95
CA VAL A 547 17.06 6.38 21.64
C VAL A 547 16.64 5.16 20.81
N VAL A 548 16.68 3.96 21.38
CA VAL A 548 16.22 2.74 20.72
C VAL A 548 14.74 2.84 20.34
N GLY A 549 13.91 3.33 21.26
CA GLY A 549 12.48 3.55 21.00
C GLY A 549 12.23 4.59 19.92
N TYR A 550 12.96 5.69 19.91
CA TYR A 550 12.88 6.73 18.86
C TYR A 550 13.24 6.17 17.48
N VAL A 551 14.36 5.44 17.38
CA VAL A 551 14.77 4.78 16.13
C VAL A 551 13.74 3.74 15.70
N PHE A 552 13.20 2.97 16.65
CA PHE A 552 12.17 1.94 16.36
C PHE A 552 10.86 2.55 15.84
N ILE A 553 10.38 3.62 16.49
CA ILE A 553 9.14 4.32 16.07
C ILE A 553 9.38 5.07 14.75
N GLY A 554 10.53 5.74 14.60
CA GLY A 554 10.90 6.45 13.37
C GLY A 554 10.99 5.54 12.14
N ARG A 555 11.34 4.26 12.35
CA ARG A 555 11.38 3.22 11.30
C ARG A 555 10.01 2.64 10.93
N SER A 556 8.97 2.94 11.69
CA SER A 556 7.62 2.44 11.42
C SER A 556 6.87 3.19 10.29
N GLY A 557 7.52 4.20 9.67
CA GLY A 557 6.97 5.01 8.57
C GLY A 557 7.88 5.02 7.34
N ASN A 558 7.33 5.42 6.18
CA ASN A 558 8.05 5.48 4.90
C ASN A 558 9.21 6.50 4.84
N ASN A 559 9.32 7.41 5.83
CA ASN A 559 10.39 8.40 5.97
C ASN A 559 11.44 7.98 7.00
N GLY A 560 11.76 6.69 7.06
CA GLY A 560 12.58 6.11 8.10
C GLY A 560 14.06 6.50 8.09
N ALA A 561 14.70 6.34 9.26
CA ALA A 561 16.13 6.47 9.43
C ALA A 561 16.91 5.49 8.52
N PRO A 562 18.14 5.80 8.11
CA PRO A 562 18.93 4.95 7.23
C PRO A 562 19.04 3.53 7.76
N VAL A 563 18.85 2.55 6.86
CA VAL A 563 18.88 1.12 7.19
C VAL A 563 20.31 0.62 7.11
N PRO A 564 20.84 -0.06 8.14
CA PRO A 564 22.17 -0.65 8.09
C PRO A 564 22.30 -1.70 6.97
N GLY A 565 23.49 -1.78 6.34
CA GLY A 565 23.71 -2.72 5.22
C GLY A 565 23.45 -4.19 5.57
N PHE A 566 23.75 -4.61 6.80
CA PHE A 566 23.41 -5.94 7.32
C PHE A 566 21.90 -6.21 7.28
N GLU A 567 21.09 -5.24 7.67
CA GLU A 567 19.62 -5.37 7.66
C GLU A 567 19.07 -5.50 6.23
N ILE A 568 19.66 -4.75 5.29
CA ILE A 568 19.32 -4.85 3.86
C ILE A 568 19.66 -6.25 3.33
N ALA A 569 20.83 -6.77 3.68
CA ALA A 569 21.23 -8.13 3.28
C ALA A 569 20.31 -9.21 3.87
N LEU A 570 19.91 -9.08 5.14
CA LEU A 570 18.96 -9.99 5.79
C LEU A 570 17.58 -9.92 5.13
N ARG A 571 17.12 -8.73 4.78
CA ARG A 571 15.85 -8.54 4.09
C ARG A 571 15.84 -9.23 2.73
N ARG A 572 16.87 -9.00 1.92
CA ARG A 572 17.04 -9.66 0.61
C ARG A 572 17.11 -11.18 0.74
N PHE A 573 17.84 -11.69 1.73
CA PHE A 573 17.90 -13.13 1.99
C PHE A 573 16.50 -13.69 2.31
N LEU A 574 15.74 -13.06 3.21
CA LEU A 574 14.41 -13.53 3.59
C LEU A 574 13.41 -13.42 2.42
N GLU A 575 13.50 -12.37 1.59
CA GLU A 575 12.71 -12.21 0.38
C GLU A 575 12.96 -13.31 -0.66
N ASN A 576 14.17 -13.82 -0.74
CA ASN A 576 14.53 -14.89 -1.68
C ASN A 576 14.17 -16.30 -1.18
N VAL A 577 14.10 -16.51 0.15
CA VAL A 577 13.90 -17.83 0.76
C VAL A 577 12.44 -18.07 1.16
N MET A 578 11.70 -17.02 1.54
CA MET A 578 10.34 -17.12 2.07
C MET A 578 9.32 -16.54 1.08
N TYR A 579 8.15 -17.13 1.04
CA TYR A 579 7.06 -16.61 0.20
C TYR A 579 6.64 -15.19 0.58
N ALA A 580 6.59 -14.91 1.88
CA ALA A 580 6.26 -13.59 2.41
C ALA A 580 7.27 -13.21 3.50
N ARG A 581 8.08 -12.17 3.24
CA ARG A 581 9.07 -11.72 4.23
C ARG A 581 8.43 -11.40 5.59
N PRO A 582 8.84 -12.09 6.69
CA PRO A 582 8.33 -11.81 8.02
C PRO A 582 8.84 -10.46 8.53
N ARG A 583 8.10 -9.86 9.46
CA ARG A 583 8.52 -8.58 10.07
C ARG A 583 9.59 -8.81 11.14
N GLU A 584 10.70 -8.07 11.07
CA GLU A 584 11.85 -8.21 12.00
C GLU A 584 11.45 -8.03 13.47
N LYS A 585 10.53 -7.09 13.75
CA LYS A 585 9.99 -6.86 15.10
C LYS A 585 9.24 -8.07 15.69
N GLU A 586 8.73 -8.96 14.83
CA GLU A 586 8.08 -10.20 15.26
C GLU A 586 9.12 -11.27 15.61
N PHE A 587 9.89 -11.72 14.61
CA PHE A 587 10.76 -12.89 14.80
C PHE A 587 12.06 -12.60 15.55
N LEU A 588 12.59 -11.36 15.53
CA LEU A 588 13.83 -11.02 16.27
C LEU A 588 13.56 -10.59 17.72
N PHE A 589 12.39 -9.98 18.00
CA PHE A 589 12.10 -9.41 19.33
C PHE A 589 10.89 -10.04 20.00
N GLY A 590 9.72 -9.99 19.37
CA GLY A 590 8.46 -10.36 19.99
C GLY A 590 8.34 -11.86 20.31
N HIS A 591 8.67 -12.71 19.35
CA HIS A 591 8.52 -14.15 19.47
C HIS A 591 9.54 -14.77 20.43
N PRO A 592 10.87 -14.46 20.36
CA PRO A 592 11.83 -14.94 21.35
C PRO A 592 11.53 -14.44 22.77
N ALA A 593 10.91 -13.29 22.92
CA ALA A 593 10.51 -12.75 24.22
C ALA A 593 9.56 -13.68 25.00
N VAL A 594 8.79 -14.55 24.34
CA VAL A 594 7.97 -15.58 25.01
C VAL A 594 8.86 -16.52 25.84
N LEU A 595 9.92 -17.06 25.24
CA LEU A 595 10.88 -17.92 25.94
C LEU A 595 11.57 -17.18 27.08
N LEU A 596 11.99 -15.94 26.81
CA LEU A 596 12.68 -15.11 27.80
C LEU A 596 11.76 -14.77 28.98
N ALA A 597 10.47 -14.46 28.73
CA ALA A 597 9.50 -14.21 29.77
C ALA A 597 9.24 -15.46 30.64
N MET A 598 9.10 -16.64 30.02
CA MET A 598 9.00 -17.91 30.75
C MET A 598 10.26 -18.22 31.55
N THR A 599 11.44 -17.92 30.98
CA THR A 599 12.72 -18.06 31.69
C THR A 599 12.79 -17.13 32.90
N ALA A 600 12.40 -15.85 32.73
CA ALA A 600 12.36 -14.86 33.80
C ALA A 600 11.41 -15.29 34.93
N LEU A 601 10.26 -15.86 34.59
CA LEU A 601 9.29 -16.39 35.54
C LEU A 601 9.88 -17.54 36.36
N TYR A 602 10.38 -18.61 35.72
CA TYR A 602 10.86 -19.81 36.41
C TYR A 602 12.18 -19.60 37.14
N ARG A 603 13.04 -18.69 36.66
CA ARG A 603 14.30 -18.33 37.33
C ARG A 603 14.16 -17.18 38.30
N LYS A 604 12.91 -16.69 38.50
CA LYS A 604 12.59 -15.59 39.44
C LYS A 604 13.46 -14.34 39.18
N TRP A 605 13.63 -13.99 37.90
CA TRP A 605 14.32 -12.77 37.50
C TRP A 605 13.58 -11.53 38.02
N PRO A 606 14.26 -10.35 38.07
CA PRO A 606 13.58 -9.13 38.51
C PRO A 606 12.27 -8.88 37.76
N GLN A 607 11.22 -8.52 38.51
CA GLN A 607 9.86 -8.33 38.00
C GLN A 607 9.82 -7.31 36.87
N ILE A 608 10.67 -6.28 36.94
CA ILE A 608 10.76 -5.25 35.88
C ILE A 608 11.23 -5.86 34.55
N LEU A 609 12.16 -6.82 34.57
CA LEU A 609 12.63 -7.49 33.37
C LEU A 609 11.51 -8.35 32.76
N HIS A 610 10.81 -9.13 33.60
CA HIS A 610 9.63 -9.89 33.15
C HIS A 610 8.57 -8.98 32.50
N TYR A 611 8.31 -7.81 33.10
CA TYR A 611 7.39 -6.82 32.54
C TYR A 611 7.83 -6.37 31.12
N PHE A 612 9.08 -5.97 30.92
CA PHE A 612 9.54 -5.55 29.59
C PHE A 612 9.52 -6.69 28.56
N LEU A 613 9.75 -7.93 28.99
CA LEU A 613 9.60 -9.09 28.10
C LEU A 613 8.14 -9.32 27.71
N ILE A 614 7.17 -9.09 28.60
CA ILE A 614 5.73 -9.13 28.28
C ILE A 614 5.37 -8.01 27.31
N VAL A 615 5.93 -6.80 27.46
CA VAL A 615 5.77 -5.70 26.49
C VAL A 615 6.32 -6.12 25.12
N ALA A 616 7.48 -6.75 25.07
CA ALA A 616 8.06 -7.26 23.80
C ALA A 616 7.17 -8.34 23.16
N VAL A 617 6.63 -9.29 23.94
CA VAL A 617 5.63 -10.26 23.45
C VAL A 617 4.42 -9.53 22.84
N THR A 618 3.95 -8.47 23.50
CA THR A 618 2.79 -7.69 23.01
C THR A 618 3.10 -6.99 21.70
N ILE A 619 4.33 -6.47 21.51
CA ILE A 619 4.79 -5.91 20.23
C ILE A 619 4.72 -6.97 19.13
N GLY A 620 5.20 -8.19 19.37
CA GLY A 620 5.14 -9.29 18.41
C GLY A 620 3.69 -9.64 18.01
N GLN A 621 2.83 -9.87 19.00
CA GLN A 621 1.43 -10.21 18.74
C GLN A 621 0.66 -9.05 18.06
N GLY A 622 0.89 -7.81 18.47
CA GLY A 622 0.29 -6.62 17.87
C GLY A 622 0.74 -6.43 16.43
N SER A 623 2.02 -6.67 16.12
CA SER A 623 2.56 -6.58 14.76
C SER A 623 1.91 -7.57 13.79
N MET A 624 1.65 -8.81 14.24
CA MET A 624 0.93 -9.80 13.43
C MET A 624 -0.46 -9.30 13.02
N VAL A 625 -1.22 -8.71 13.96
CA VAL A 625 -2.54 -8.16 13.68
C VAL A 625 -2.45 -6.92 12.79
N GLU A 626 -1.47 -6.05 13.03
CA GLU A 626 -1.25 -4.83 12.26
C GLU A 626 -0.92 -5.09 10.79
N THR A 627 -0.34 -6.25 10.46
CA THR A 627 -0.09 -6.63 9.07
C THR A 627 -1.37 -6.55 8.23
N PHE A 628 -2.52 -6.87 8.81
CA PHE A 628 -3.83 -6.83 8.16
C PHE A 628 -4.46 -5.44 8.10
N ALA A 629 -3.87 -4.42 8.74
CA ALA A 629 -4.30 -3.03 8.61
C ALA A 629 -3.87 -2.40 7.27
N HIS A 630 -2.92 -3.02 6.56
CA HIS A 630 -2.55 -2.65 5.20
C HIS A 630 -3.51 -3.33 4.21
N MET A 631 -4.70 -2.73 4.04
CA MET A 631 -5.82 -3.35 3.31
C MET A 631 -5.51 -3.63 1.83
N ARG A 632 -4.60 -2.88 1.21
CA ARG A 632 -4.12 -3.09 -0.17
C ARG A 632 -3.30 -4.37 -0.35
N SER A 633 -2.69 -4.88 0.74
CA SER A 633 -1.92 -6.13 0.66
C SER A 633 -2.86 -7.33 0.54
N PRO A 634 -2.56 -8.30 -0.34
CA PRO A 634 -3.36 -9.51 -0.46
C PRO A 634 -3.52 -10.22 0.88
N TYR A 635 -4.75 -10.71 1.13
CA TYR A 635 -5.07 -11.40 2.38
C TYR A 635 -4.18 -12.62 2.59
N VAL A 636 -4.01 -13.46 1.56
CA VAL A 636 -3.18 -14.68 1.63
C VAL A 636 -1.73 -14.35 1.94
N LEU A 637 -1.18 -13.31 1.30
CA LEU A 637 0.19 -12.86 1.58
C LEU A 637 0.36 -12.42 3.04
N SER A 638 -0.61 -11.66 3.56
CA SER A 638 -0.61 -11.20 4.97
C SER A 638 -0.71 -12.36 5.96
N PHE A 639 -1.53 -13.38 5.62
CA PHE A 639 -1.70 -14.58 6.44
C PHE A 639 -0.43 -15.45 6.44
N ILE A 640 0.14 -15.73 5.26
CA ILE A 640 1.40 -16.49 5.14
C ILE A 640 2.55 -15.75 5.82
N ARG A 641 2.64 -14.41 5.68
CA ARG A 641 3.62 -13.60 6.41
C ARG A 641 3.56 -13.81 7.93
N GLY A 642 2.36 -13.94 8.50
CA GLY A 642 2.17 -14.27 9.91
C GLY A 642 2.69 -15.67 10.26
N LEU A 643 2.42 -16.67 9.43
CA LEU A 643 2.93 -18.04 9.62
C LEU A 643 4.47 -18.10 9.47
N ASP A 644 5.00 -17.45 8.44
CA ASP A 644 6.45 -17.34 8.21
C ASP A 644 7.13 -16.62 9.39
N GLY A 645 6.45 -15.60 9.97
CA GLY A 645 6.87 -14.93 11.19
C GLY A 645 6.95 -15.87 12.40
N LEU A 646 5.97 -16.75 12.58
CA LEU A 646 5.97 -17.75 13.65
C LEU A 646 7.06 -18.79 13.44
N ALA A 647 7.29 -19.25 12.22
CA ALA A 647 8.34 -20.20 11.88
C ALA A 647 9.74 -19.58 12.13
N ALA A 648 10.00 -18.39 11.59
CA ALA A 648 11.26 -17.66 11.83
C ALA A 648 11.44 -17.32 13.32
N GLY A 649 10.37 -16.96 14.03
CA GLY A 649 10.38 -16.73 15.47
C GLY A 649 10.69 -17.98 16.28
N SER A 650 10.27 -19.15 15.82
CA SER A 650 10.64 -20.44 16.45
C SER A 650 12.15 -20.70 16.34
N LEU A 651 12.76 -20.37 15.17
CA LEU A 651 14.20 -20.46 14.98
C LEU A 651 14.95 -19.44 15.87
N SER A 652 14.47 -18.20 15.92
CA SER A 652 15.05 -17.15 16.78
C SER A 652 14.93 -17.50 18.26
N MET A 653 13.89 -18.23 18.66
CA MET A 653 13.72 -18.73 20.01
C MET A 653 14.79 -19.75 20.39
N ILE A 654 15.27 -20.59 19.44
CA ILE A 654 16.41 -21.50 19.68
C ILE A 654 17.68 -20.68 19.95
N ALA A 655 17.93 -19.65 19.15
CA ALA A 655 19.08 -18.77 19.38
C ALA A 655 18.98 -18.06 20.75
N ALA A 656 17.80 -17.58 21.12
CA ALA A 656 17.56 -16.99 22.45
C ALA A 656 17.78 -18.00 23.59
N LEU A 657 17.37 -19.26 23.43
CA LEU A 657 17.62 -20.34 24.39
C LEU A 657 19.12 -20.53 24.62
N ILE A 658 19.88 -20.68 23.53
CA ILE A 658 21.34 -20.85 23.60
C ILE A 658 21.97 -19.63 24.27
N GLY A 659 21.59 -18.42 23.88
CA GLY A 659 22.08 -17.18 24.48
C GLY A 659 21.84 -17.09 25.99
N VAL A 660 20.66 -17.45 26.45
CA VAL A 660 20.30 -17.48 27.87
C VAL A 660 21.09 -18.57 28.61
N MET A 661 21.26 -19.75 28.01
CA MET A 661 22.09 -20.81 28.62
C MET A 661 23.54 -20.38 28.83
N ILE A 662 24.11 -19.69 27.85
CA ILE A 662 25.46 -19.11 27.94
C ILE A 662 25.49 -18.03 29.03
N LEU A 663 24.57 -17.09 29.03
CA LEU A 663 24.45 -16.01 30.01
C LEU A 663 24.41 -16.57 31.45
N VAL A 664 23.54 -17.58 31.66
CA VAL A 664 23.42 -18.21 32.97
C VAL A 664 24.74 -18.94 33.42
N ARG A 665 25.47 -19.55 32.47
CA ARG A 665 26.76 -20.14 32.78
C ARG A 665 27.81 -19.08 33.13
N LEU A 666 27.84 -18.00 32.35
CA LEU A 666 28.76 -16.89 32.60
C LEU A 666 28.49 -16.21 33.94
N THR A 667 27.20 -15.92 34.25
CA THR A 667 26.86 -15.31 35.55
C THR A 667 27.20 -16.18 36.74
N ARG A 668 27.09 -17.52 36.63
CA ARG A 668 27.58 -18.43 37.65
C ARG A 668 29.09 -18.38 37.77
N PHE A 669 29.81 -18.51 36.66
CA PHE A 669 31.26 -18.49 36.63
C PHE A 669 31.82 -17.20 37.24
N PHE A 670 31.29 -16.03 36.88
CA PHE A 670 31.72 -14.76 37.44
C PHE A 670 31.29 -14.59 38.90
N GLY A 671 30.07 -15.05 39.26
CA GLY A 671 29.58 -15.02 40.64
C GLY A 671 30.41 -15.88 41.58
N GLU A 672 30.83 -17.06 41.14
CA GLU A 672 31.71 -17.94 41.91
C GLU A 672 33.15 -17.38 42.03
N ARG A 673 33.64 -16.69 40.97
CA ARG A 673 35.03 -16.18 40.92
C ARG A 673 35.17 -14.79 41.58
N TYR A 674 34.17 -13.93 41.47
CA TYR A 674 34.24 -12.53 41.91
C TYR A 674 33.15 -12.14 42.94
N GLY A 675 32.25 -13.05 43.31
CA GLY A 675 31.13 -12.80 44.22
C GLY A 675 31.55 -12.64 45.71
N LYS A 676 32.85 -12.51 45.99
CA LYS A 676 33.39 -12.17 47.29
C LYS A 676 34.05 -10.78 47.32
N LEU A 677 33.92 -9.98 46.25
CA LEU A 677 34.25 -8.58 46.19
C LEU A 677 32.99 -7.72 46.28
#